data_ba408cd59aef65e41c542e33df8283ce
#
_entry.id   ba408cd59aef65e41c542e33df8283ce
#
_cell.length_a   1.000
_cell.length_b   1.000
_cell.length_c   1.000
_cell.angle_alpha   90.00
_cell.angle_beta   90.00
_cell.angle_gamma   90.00
#
_symmetry.space_group_name_H-M   'P 1'
#
loop_
_entity.id
_entity.type
_entity.pdbx_description
1 polymer ?
#
loop_
_entity_poly.entity_id
_entity_poly.type
_entity_poly.pdbx_seq_one_letter_code
_entity_poly.pdbx_strand_id
1 'polypeptide(L)'
;MSELTFAIDGDALLWTGDGEYLRIEPWGKNSVRVRASKMHEIQEQDGALLPQNNQASDSHDYGITIDKPNRTAELRNGDIVVQAKASCGLYSGSGYEEPRCLLSFYKADGTPLIQEIPSGGSLNLRARWFKPITGGDYSIVASFTTPENEKLYGMGEYQQNILNLKGCTLELAHRNSQASIPFVVSSAGYGFLWNNPALGNVTFGKNRTEWRAESAKQIDYWITTGDTPSSIMKHYADATGHAPHMPEWGLGFWQCKLRYWNQRQLLDVAHGFKQRNIPLDLIVVDFFHWPHMGDFRFENEFWPDPKAMADELHSMGVKLMVSVWPQVALASENYVEMKSKNLLVRADKGEDVGMMFEGPSQFYDATNPKAREYVWEKCRTNYAELGVDAFWLDEAEPEYGTYDFDNYRYYAGPNQQVANIYPRDYNKGFYEGQQTIGRDGDIVNLTRCAWAGSQRYGSLVWSGDVGSTFADLRAQITCAIHMGMAGIPWFTTDMGGFHDGIIDSDDFKELLARWCAFSCFLPVMRNHGDRSLHTTTGKETITNSAGDHRSPSGADNEPWSYGPETEQIFRKFIAIREKMRPYTRELFESAHADGQPLVRGLFYEFPQDESVSDIADEYMFGPDILVTPVVEAGARSREVTLPGNASITWTDLRTSKVYEGGQKITVDAGIDTIPAFARDGHDHGLIGML
;
A
#
# COMPACT_ATOMS: atom_id res chain seq x y z
N MET A 1 -0.70 33.18 36.13
CA MET A 1 -1.16 33.11 34.72
C MET A 1 -0.01 32.53 33.90
N SER A 2 -0.12 31.30 33.42
CA SER A 2 0.85 30.78 32.43
C SER A 2 0.74 31.65 31.20
N GLU A 3 1.82 32.33 30.81
CA GLU A 3 1.82 33.15 29.63
C GLU A 3 1.50 32.27 28.43
N LEU A 4 0.44 32.60 27.69
CA LEU A 4 0.14 32.05 26.38
C LEU A 4 1.19 32.58 25.41
N THR A 5 2.27 31.87 25.24
CA THR A 5 3.40 32.39 24.50
C THR A 5 3.63 31.57 23.22
N PHE A 6 3.58 32.26 22.10
CA PHE A 6 4.25 31.81 20.92
C PHE A 6 5.74 32.11 21.03
N ALA A 7 6.55 31.19 20.59
CA ALA A 7 8.00 31.31 20.51
C ALA A 7 8.51 30.76 19.17
N ILE A 8 9.73 31.12 18.80
CA ILE A 8 10.43 30.58 17.65
C ILE A 8 11.61 29.76 18.18
N ASP A 9 11.77 28.54 17.68
CA ASP A 9 12.89 27.65 17.99
C ASP A 9 13.47 27.11 16.65
N GLY A 10 14.58 27.72 16.23
CA GLY A 10 15.14 27.47 14.91
C GLY A 10 14.16 27.91 13.81
N ASP A 11 13.72 26.96 13.02
CA ASP A 11 12.72 27.11 11.95
C ASP A 11 11.29 26.70 12.37
N ALA A 12 11.08 26.41 13.66
CA ALA A 12 9.77 26.00 14.16
C ALA A 12 9.04 27.11 14.90
N LEU A 13 7.72 27.18 14.73
CA LEU A 13 6.80 27.95 15.55
C LEU A 13 6.32 27.07 16.71
N LEU A 14 6.52 27.54 17.93
CA LEU A 14 6.11 26.87 19.16
C LEU A 14 4.94 27.58 19.82
N TRP A 15 4.06 26.79 20.46
CA TRP A 15 3.08 27.28 21.40
C TRP A 15 3.01 26.38 22.63
N THR A 16 2.83 26.98 23.80
CA THR A 16 2.63 26.25 25.04
C THR A 16 1.43 26.81 25.81
N GLY A 17 0.60 25.94 26.37
CA GLY A 17 -0.54 26.33 27.18
C GLY A 17 -1.25 25.13 27.79
N ASP A 18 -1.64 25.22 29.07
CA ASP A 18 -2.32 24.15 29.79
C ASP A 18 -1.64 22.77 29.72
N GLY A 19 -0.30 22.77 29.80
CA GLY A 19 0.51 21.52 29.65
C GLY A 19 0.55 20.93 28.27
N GLU A 20 0.02 21.60 27.24
CA GLU A 20 0.20 21.24 25.84
C GLU A 20 1.42 21.92 25.25
N TYR A 21 2.22 21.17 24.53
CA TYR A 21 3.36 21.60 23.71
C TYR A 21 3.00 21.39 22.28
N LEU A 22 3.01 22.45 21.49
CA LEU A 22 2.73 22.43 20.06
C LEU A 22 3.94 22.92 19.29
N ARG A 23 4.37 22.17 18.29
CA ARG A 23 5.46 22.49 17.38
C ARG A 23 4.98 22.40 15.94
N ILE A 24 5.18 23.45 15.17
CA ILE A 24 4.86 23.55 13.75
C ILE A 24 6.15 23.88 13.05
N GLU A 25 6.54 23.07 12.08
CA GLU A 25 7.82 23.21 11.40
C GLU A 25 7.70 22.95 9.91
N PRO A 26 8.51 23.61 9.06
CA PRO A 26 8.57 23.28 7.63
C PRO A 26 9.09 21.86 7.48
N TRP A 27 8.54 21.10 6.51
CA TRP A 27 8.96 19.73 6.26
C TRP A 27 8.83 19.37 4.78
N GLY A 28 9.83 19.73 4.00
CA GLY A 28 9.79 19.64 2.54
C GLY A 28 9.10 20.86 1.90
N LYS A 29 9.01 20.86 0.58
CA LYS A 29 8.43 21.95 -0.21
C LYS A 29 6.93 22.07 0.02
N ASN A 30 6.41 23.28 0.21
CA ASN A 30 4.99 23.57 0.37
C ASN A 30 4.30 22.73 1.46
N SER A 31 5.04 22.37 2.51
CA SER A 31 4.59 21.36 3.48
C SER A 31 5.02 21.72 4.90
N VAL A 32 4.24 21.27 5.85
CA VAL A 32 4.53 21.46 7.29
C VAL A 32 4.25 20.17 8.07
N ARG A 33 5.05 19.94 9.12
CA ARG A 33 4.80 18.92 10.13
C ARG A 33 4.27 19.59 11.39
N VAL A 34 3.23 19.03 11.98
CA VAL A 34 2.63 19.48 13.25
C VAL A 34 2.74 18.37 14.26
N ARG A 35 3.36 18.70 15.39
CA ARG A 35 3.46 17.78 16.54
C ARG A 35 2.90 18.45 17.78
N ALA A 36 2.09 17.70 18.54
CA ALA A 36 1.58 18.16 19.81
C ALA A 36 1.65 17.06 20.87
N SER A 37 2.10 17.39 22.07
CA SER A 37 2.13 16.50 23.23
C SER A 37 1.46 17.13 24.45
N LYS A 38 1.10 16.29 25.42
CA LYS A 38 0.50 16.75 26.70
C LYS A 38 1.41 16.35 27.84
N MET A 39 1.88 17.35 28.61
CA MET A 39 2.76 17.15 29.77
C MET A 39 4.14 16.49 29.46
N HIS A 40 4.54 16.44 28.20
CA HIS A 40 5.81 15.87 27.75
C HIS A 40 6.44 16.77 26.70
N GLU A 41 7.74 16.67 26.54
CA GLU A 41 8.44 17.25 25.39
C GLU A 41 8.09 16.48 24.13
N ILE A 42 8.11 17.17 22.98
CA ILE A 42 7.97 16.55 21.67
C ILE A 42 9.15 15.60 21.45
N GLN A 43 8.86 14.36 21.07
CA GLN A 43 9.86 13.32 20.84
C GLN A 43 9.97 13.00 19.36
N GLU A 44 11.17 12.64 18.92
CA GLU A 44 11.30 12.00 17.62
C GLU A 44 10.76 10.57 17.73
N GLN A 45 9.85 10.24 16.82
CA GLN A 45 9.25 8.92 16.72
C GLN A 45 9.58 8.32 15.35
N ASP A 46 9.78 7.02 15.29
CA ASP A 46 9.93 6.31 14.03
C ASP A 46 8.59 6.34 13.26
N GLY A 47 8.55 7.11 12.21
CA GLY A 47 7.39 7.35 11.38
C GLY A 47 7.69 7.19 9.89
N ALA A 48 6.78 7.66 9.06
CA ALA A 48 6.93 7.62 7.62
C ALA A 48 7.91 8.67 7.09
N LEU A 49 7.94 9.83 7.75
CA LEU A 49 8.71 10.98 7.29
C LEU A 49 10.22 10.73 7.38
N LEU A 50 10.94 11.06 6.32
CA LEU A 50 12.39 11.04 6.32
C LEU A 50 12.94 12.13 7.24
N PRO A 51 14.12 11.94 7.86
CA PRO A 51 14.80 13.02 8.56
C PRO A 51 14.98 14.22 7.65
N GLN A 52 14.73 15.40 8.17
CA GLN A 52 14.89 16.63 7.41
C GLN A 52 16.39 16.87 7.11
N ASN A 53 16.78 16.63 5.89
CA ASN A 53 18.08 17.06 5.38
C ASN A 53 17.94 18.52 4.93
N ASN A 54 17.96 19.49 5.86
CA ASN A 54 18.11 20.94 5.63
C ASN A 54 17.54 21.53 4.32
N GLN A 55 16.49 20.94 3.78
CA GLN A 55 15.75 21.48 2.63
C GLN A 55 14.58 22.34 3.14
N ALA A 56 14.91 23.43 3.84
CA ALA A 56 14.01 24.55 3.81
C ALA A 56 13.85 24.97 2.34
N SER A 57 12.62 25.17 1.89
CA SER A 57 12.34 25.90 0.65
C SER A 57 13.28 27.11 0.56
N ASP A 58 13.68 27.48 -0.64
CA ASP A 58 14.50 28.66 -0.89
C ASP A 58 14.14 29.80 0.06
N SER A 59 15.13 30.40 0.70
CA SER A 59 15.03 31.34 1.83
C SER A 59 14.11 32.57 1.62
N HIS A 60 13.49 32.72 0.45
CA HIS A 60 12.57 33.82 0.13
C HIS A 60 11.10 33.49 0.41
N ASP A 61 10.71 32.21 0.50
CA ASP A 61 9.32 31.80 0.68
C ASP A 61 9.03 31.20 2.05
N TYR A 62 9.95 31.35 3.01
CA TYR A 62 9.80 30.89 4.38
C TYR A 62 9.76 32.06 5.36
N GLY A 63 8.90 31.99 6.37
CA GLY A 63 8.87 32.97 7.44
C GLY A 63 7.94 32.62 8.58
N ILE A 64 8.30 33.10 9.78
CA ILE A 64 7.44 33.06 10.98
C ILE A 64 7.17 34.48 11.45
N THR A 65 5.90 34.78 11.70
CA THR A 65 5.47 36.05 12.32
C THR A 65 4.68 35.78 13.58
N ILE A 66 4.86 36.59 14.63
CA ILE A 66 4.12 36.50 15.89
C ILE A 66 3.50 37.86 16.21
N ASP A 67 2.19 37.90 16.28
CA ASP A 67 1.40 39.05 16.72
C ASP A 67 0.92 38.85 18.17
N LYS A 68 1.72 39.30 19.12
CA LYS A 68 1.44 39.13 20.56
C LYS A 68 0.14 39.82 21.01
N PRO A 69 -0.19 41.07 20.59
CA PRO A 69 -1.46 41.72 20.93
C PRO A 69 -2.70 40.93 20.53
N ASN A 70 -2.70 40.35 19.31
CA ASN A 70 -3.81 39.57 18.77
C ASN A 70 -3.75 38.09 19.16
N ARG A 71 -2.65 37.64 19.77
CA ARG A 71 -2.40 36.24 20.16
C ARG A 71 -2.46 35.29 18.92
N THR A 72 -1.90 35.78 17.84
CA THR A 72 -1.79 34.98 16.59
C THR A 72 -0.33 34.82 16.20
N ALA A 73 -0.06 33.75 15.49
CA ALA A 73 1.21 33.52 14.84
C ALA A 73 0.97 32.86 13.48
N GLU A 74 1.89 33.07 12.57
CA GLU A 74 1.85 32.49 11.23
C GLU A 74 3.20 31.89 10.89
N LEU A 75 3.17 30.71 10.27
CA LEU A 75 4.31 30.08 9.63
C LEU A 75 3.97 29.89 8.17
N ARG A 76 4.83 30.39 7.28
CA ARG A 76 4.76 30.19 5.84
C ARG A 76 5.93 29.33 5.37
N ASN A 77 5.64 28.34 4.49
CA ASN A 77 6.65 27.53 3.81
C ASN A 77 6.23 27.30 2.35
N GLY A 78 6.73 28.14 1.47
CA GLY A 78 6.29 28.18 0.07
C GLY A 78 4.81 28.54 -0.05
N ASP A 79 4.03 27.65 -0.67
CA ASP A 79 2.59 27.87 -0.90
C ASP A 79 1.71 27.49 0.28
N ILE A 80 2.25 26.90 1.36
CA ILE A 80 1.45 26.62 2.55
C ILE A 80 1.66 27.69 3.63
N VAL A 81 0.54 28.12 4.21
CA VAL A 81 0.49 29.07 5.34
C VAL A 81 -0.29 28.46 6.47
N VAL A 82 0.32 28.40 7.65
CA VAL A 82 -0.32 27.94 8.90
C VAL A 82 -0.55 29.12 9.80
N GLN A 83 -1.80 29.41 10.11
CA GLN A 83 -2.16 30.40 11.12
C GLN A 83 -2.52 29.72 12.43
N ALA A 84 -1.84 30.11 13.50
CA ALA A 84 -2.09 29.67 14.85
C ALA A 84 -2.77 30.78 15.65
N LYS A 85 -3.93 30.49 16.24
CA LYS A 85 -4.69 31.45 17.06
C LYS A 85 -4.87 30.92 18.48
N ALA A 86 -4.23 31.59 19.43
CA ALA A 86 -4.38 31.26 20.83
C ALA A 86 -5.54 32.03 21.46
N SER A 87 -6.28 31.38 22.37
CA SER A 87 -7.38 31.95 23.11
C SER A 87 -7.32 31.51 24.57
N CYS A 88 -7.89 32.30 25.49
CA CYS A 88 -8.10 31.96 26.87
C CYS A 88 -9.59 31.81 27.13
N GLY A 89 -9.99 30.60 27.51
CA GLY A 89 -11.26 30.35 28.17
C GLY A 89 -12.53 30.40 27.37
N LEU A 90 -13.46 29.59 27.80
CA LEU A 90 -14.86 29.54 27.33
C LEU A 90 -15.72 30.61 27.98
N TYR A 91 -15.35 31.07 29.17
CA TYR A 91 -16.11 31.99 29.96
C TYR A 91 -15.25 33.15 30.42
N SER A 92 -15.05 34.12 29.55
CA SER A 92 -14.36 35.37 29.87
C SER A 92 -15.03 36.03 31.10
N GLY A 93 -14.25 36.23 32.16
CA GLY A 93 -14.73 36.86 33.40
C GLY A 93 -15.27 35.91 34.48
N SER A 94 -15.34 34.59 34.20
CA SER A 94 -15.78 33.61 35.23
C SER A 94 -14.67 33.11 36.15
N GLY A 95 -13.41 33.49 35.92
CA GLY A 95 -12.24 32.92 36.58
C GLY A 95 -11.86 31.52 36.06
N TYR A 96 -12.60 30.99 35.12
CA TYR A 96 -12.28 29.74 34.43
C TYR A 96 -11.60 30.05 33.09
N GLU A 97 -10.28 29.94 33.09
CA GLU A 97 -9.46 30.20 31.91
C GLU A 97 -8.78 28.90 31.48
N GLU A 98 -9.03 28.47 30.24
CA GLU A 98 -8.40 27.30 29.64
C GLU A 98 -7.67 27.71 28.36
N PRO A 99 -6.33 27.80 28.39
CA PRO A 99 -5.54 28.14 27.22
C PRO A 99 -5.74 27.13 26.08
N ARG A 100 -5.99 27.63 24.87
CA ARG A 100 -6.17 26.84 23.63
C ARG A 100 -5.45 27.49 22.47
N CYS A 101 -5.01 26.70 21.53
CA CYS A 101 -4.50 27.14 20.24
C CYS A 101 -5.19 26.34 19.13
N LEU A 102 -5.68 27.00 18.09
CA LEU A 102 -6.27 26.39 16.90
C LEU A 102 -5.42 26.72 15.68
N LEU A 103 -5.27 25.76 14.80
CA LEU A 103 -4.55 25.87 13.56
C LEU A 103 -5.51 25.95 12.37
N SER A 104 -5.19 26.84 11.43
CA SER A 104 -5.87 26.95 10.14
C SER A 104 -4.81 26.94 9.04
N PHE A 105 -5.07 26.17 7.98
CA PHE A 105 -4.14 25.98 6.87
C PHE A 105 -4.73 26.63 5.62
N TYR A 106 -3.89 27.36 4.90
CA TYR A 106 -4.24 28.09 3.69
C TYR A 106 -3.18 27.89 2.61
N LYS A 107 -3.57 28.10 1.35
CA LYS A 107 -2.60 28.40 0.31
C LYS A 107 -2.05 29.82 0.49
N ALA A 108 -0.92 30.12 -0.14
CA ALA A 108 -0.29 31.44 -0.07
C ALA A 108 -1.16 32.57 -0.64
N ASP A 109 -2.10 32.25 -1.52
CA ASP A 109 -3.09 33.20 -2.06
C ASP A 109 -4.29 33.45 -1.13
N GLY A 110 -4.33 32.79 0.04
CA GLY A 110 -5.38 32.89 1.03
C GLY A 110 -6.53 31.90 0.86
N THR A 111 -6.46 30.97 -0.11
CA THR A 111 -7.44 29.91 -0.28
C THR A 111 -7.42 28.97 0.92
N PRO A 112 -8.55 28.75 1.63
CA PRO A 112 -8.61 27.87 2.79
C PRO A 112 -8.47 26.41 2.36
N LEU A 113 -7.67 25.65 3.10
CA LEU A 113 -7.49 24.20 2.91
C LEU A 113 -8.28 23.41 3.95
N ILE A 114 -7.83 23.46 5.21
CA ILE A 114 -8.43 22.73 6.32
C ILE A 114 -8.17 23.50 7.61
N GLN A 115 -9.03 23.35 8.60
CA GLN A 115 -8.90 24.02 9.90
C GLN A 115 -9.20 23.05 11.03
N GLU A 116 -8.46 23.16 12.13
CA GLU A 116 -8.80 22.46 13.37
C GLU A 116 -10.13 22.98 13.92
N ILE A 117 -10.99 22.07 14.35
CA ILE A 117 -12.31 22.39 14.85
C ILE A 117 -12.56 21.78 16.24
N PRO A 118 -12.91 22.58 17.25
CA PRO A 118 -13.37 22.06 18.51
C PRO A 118 -14.77 21.43 18.36
N SER A 119 -15.13 20.54 19.26
CA SER A 119 -16.44 19.87 19.28
C SER A 119 -17.12 19.96 20.64
N GLY A 120 -18.36 19.49 20.72
CA GLY A 120 -19.18 19.56 21.94
C GLY A 120 -19.91 20.88 22.09
N GLY A 121 -20.84 20.92 23.04
CA GLY A 121 -21.68 22.09 23.30
C GLY A 121 -20.96 23.19 24.05
N SER A 122 -21.55 23.70 25.14
CA SER A 122 -21.00 24.82 25.90
C SER A 122 -19.64 24.53 26.57
N LEU A 123 -19.30 23.27 26.82
CA LEU A 123 -18.00 22.86 27.34
C LEU A 123 -16.93 22.67 26.27
N ASN A 124 -17.30 22.66 25.04
CA ASN A 124 -16.45 22.73 23.85
C ASN A 124 -15.14 21.93 23.93
N LEU A 125 -15.17 20.68 23.47
CA LEU A 125 -13.98 19.81 23.45
C LEU A 125 -12.90 20.38 22.52
N ARG A 126 -11.64 20.13 22.87
CA ARG A 126 -10.49 20.60 22.08
C ARG A 126 -10.44 19.94 20.70
N ALA A 127 -9.89 20.63 19.72
CA ALA A 127 -9.61 20.06 18.40
C ALA A 127 -8.54 18.97 18.48
N ARG A 128 -7.50 19.19 19.30
CA ARG A 128 -6.52 18.17 19.72
C ARG A 128 -6.89 17.70 21.12
N TRP A 129 -7.22 16.42 21.23
CA TRP A 129 -7.69 15.82 22.48
C TRP A 129 -6.74 14.72 22.93
N PHE A 130 -6.35 14.78 24.22
CA PHE A 130 -5.48 13.81 24.88
C PHE A 130 -6.23 13.22 26.07
N LYS A 131 -6.70 11.98 25.93
CA LYS A 131 -7.36 11.25 27.00
C LYS A 131 -6.36 10.29 27.65
N PRO A 132 -5.98 10.49 28.91
CA PRO A 132 -5.09 9.58 29.62
C PRO A 132 -5.65 8.14 29.62
N ILE A 133 -4.78 7.17 29.36
CA ILE A 133 -5.11 5.74 29.44
C ILE A 133 -4.22 5.06 30.48
N THR A 134 -4.64 3.90 30.95
CA THR A 134 -3.83 3.11 31.89
C THR A 134 -2.53 2.69 31.21
N GLY A 135 -1.39 2.97 31.86
CA GLY A 135 -0.06 2.65 31.31
C GLY A 135 0.78 3.88 30.95
N GLY A 136 0.22 5.09 31.04
CA GLY A 136 1.00 6.34 30.99
C GLY A 136 0.97 7.09 29.65
N ASP A 137 0.27 6.58 28.66
CA ASP A 137 0.09 7.25 27.36
C ASP A 137 -1.34 7.82 27.21
N TYR A 138 -1.67 8.25 26.00
CA TYR A 138 -2.95 8.88 25.69
C TYR A 138 -3.65 8.20 24.52
N SER A 139 -4.97 8.06 24.59
CA SER A 139 -5.78 8.02 23.37
C SER A 139 -5.88 9.45 22.85
N ILE A 140 -5.53 9.65 21.61
CA ILE A 140 -5.46 10.98 20.99
C ILE A 140 -6.47 11.14 19.86
N VAL A 141 -6.92 12.37 19.66
CA VAL A 141 -7.82 12.76 18.57
C VAL A 141 -7.37 14.10 18.00
N ALA A 142 -7.38 14.21 16.67
CA ALA A 142 -7.27 15.47 15.96
C ALA A 142 -8.50 15.66 15.06
N SER A 143 -9.22 16.77 15.25
CA SER A 143 -10.48 17.06 14.56
C SER A 143 -10.34 18.29 13.66
N PHE A 144 -10.81 18.16 12.41
CA PHE A 144 -10.72 19.19 11.39
C PHE A 144 -12.08 19.48 10.77
N THR A 145 -12.21 20.70 10.23
CA THR A 145 -13.32 21.05 9.34
C THR A 145 -13.29 20.17 8.09
N THR A 146 -14.38 20.16 7.40
CA THR A 146 -14.49 19.44 6.12
C THR A 146 -15.00 20.43 5.07
N PRO A 147 -14.21 20.75 4.04
CA PRO A 147 -14.65 21.59 2.94
C PRO A 147 -15.92 21.05 2.29
N GLU A 148 -16.78 21.96 1.84
CA GLU A 148 -17.99 21.60 1.10
C GLU A 148 -17.61 20.94 -0.24
N ASN A 149 -18.30 19.85 -0.60
CA ASN A 149 -18.05 19.08 -1.82
C ASN A 149 -16.65 18.45 -1.92
N GLU A 150 -15.89 18.44 -0.83
CA GLU A 150 -14.59 17.76 -0.78
C GLU A 150 -14.70 16.28 -1.11
N LYS A 151 -13.78 15.80 -1.91
CA LYS A 151 -13.56 14.38 -2.23
C LYS A 151 -12.19 13.96 -1.74
N LEU A 152 -12.09 12.73 -1.25
CA LEU A 152 -10.90 12.21 -0.57
C LEU A 152 -10.49 10.88 -1.18
N TYR A 153 -9.19 10.72 -1.48
CA TYR A 153 -8.63 9.55 -2.15
C TYR A 153 -7.31 9.15 -1.47
N GLY A 154 -7.05 7.85 -1.39
CA GLY A 154 -5.82 7.33 -0.77
C GLY A 154 -6.15 6.32 0.33
N MET A 155 -5.43 6.35 1.44
CA MET A 155 -5.54 5.48 2.62
C MET A 155 -5.08 4.03 2.43
N GLY A 156 -4.71 3.62 1.20
CA GLY A 156 -4.26 2.27 0.92
C GLY A 156 -5.39 1.33 0.50
N GLU A 157 -5.22 0.05 0.74
CA GLU A 157 -6.13 -0.99 0.30
C GLU A 157 -7.19 -1.32 1.36
N TYR A 158 -8.44 -1.13 0.99
CA TYR A 158 -9.62 -1.57 1.73
C TYR A 158 -10.58 -2.23 0.74
N GLN A 159 -11.02 -3.46 0.99
CA GLN A 159 -11.84 -4.26 0.07
C GLN A 159 -13.28 -3.74 -0.08
N GLN A 160 -13.42 -2.44 -0.26
CA GLN A 160 -14.67 -1.74 -0.46
C GLN A 160 -14.63 -1.03 -1.81
N ASN A 161 -15.60 -1.27 -2.66
CA ASN A 161 -15.71 -0.59 -3.95
C ASN A 161 -16.20 0.85 -3.78
N ILE A 162 -15.42 1.68 -3.08
CA ILE A 162 -15.69 3.08 -2.79
C ILE A 162 -14.47 3.90 -3.19
N LEU A 163 -14.62 4.78 -4.18
CA LEU A 163 -13.53 5.64 -4.64
C LEU A 163 -13.41 6.91 -3.80
N ASN A 164 -14.50 7.61 -3.58
CA ASN A 164 -14.51 8.82 -2.75
C ASN A 164 -14.75 8.44 -1.29
N LEU A 165 -13.75 8.62 -0.46
CA LEU A 165 -13.78 8.23 0.95
C LEU A 165 -14.61 9.16 1.85
N LYS A 166 -15.20 10.23 1.28
CA LYS A 166 -16.08 11.13 2.06
C LYS A 166 -17.30 10.40 2.59
N GLY A 167 -17.49 10.44 3.89
CA GLY A 167 -18.54 9.72 4.61
C GLY A 167 -18.09 8.37 5.18
N CYS A 168 -16.87 7.91 4.90
CA CYS A 168 -16.34 6.66 5.40
C CYS A 168 -15.70 6.80 6.78
N THR A 169 -15.73 5.71 7.55
CA THR A 169 -14.85 5.46 8.69
C THR A 169 -13.96 4.30 8.34
N LEU A 170 -12.65 4.49 8.42
CA LEU A 170 -11.64 3.47 8.11
C LEU A 170 -10.87 3.13 9.38
N GLU A 171 -10.63 1.83 9.58
CA GLU A 171 -9.73 1.34 10.62
C GLU A 171 -8.28 1.62 10.23
N LEU A 172 -7.46 2.06 11.16
CA LEU A 172 -6.01 2.21 10.99
C LEU A 172 -5.33 0.99 11.60
N ALA A 173 -5.43 -0.14 10.91
CA ALA A 173 -4.81 -1.42 11.22
C ALA A 173 -4.64 -2.24 9.94
N HIS A 174 -3.68 -3.17 9.95
CA HIS A 174 -3.50 -4.12 8.86
C HIS A 174 -4.27 -5.40 9.13
N ARG A 175 -4.80 -5.99 8.06
CA ARG A 175 -5.47 -7.30 8.06
C ARG A 175 -5.18 -7.98 6.73
N ASN A 176 -5.40 -9.26 6.62
CA ASN A 176 -5.39 -9.93 5.32
C ASN A 176 -6.32 -9.18 4.35
N SER A 177 -5.81 -8.83 3.18
CA SER A 177 -6.47 -8.01 2.16
C SER A 177 -6.78 -6.56 2.57
N GLN A 178 -6.13 -6.04 3.62
CA GLN A 178 -6.22 -4.64 4.05
C GLN A 178 -4.85 -4.07 4.41
N ALA A 179 -4.37 -3.14 3.61
CA ALA A 179 -3.15 -2.37 3.89
C ALA A 179 -3.52 -0.92 4.22
N SER A 180 -3.40 -0.54 5.50
CA SER A 180 -3.75 0.79 6.00
C SER A 180 -2.56 1.74 5.90
N ILE A 181 -2.66 2.73 5.01
CA ILE A 181 -1.62 3.74 4.78
C ILE A 181 -2.24 5.11 5.03
N PRO A 182 -1.95 5.78 6.16
CA PRO A 182 -2.72 6.93 6.63
C PRO A 182 -2.37 8.23 5.90
N PHE A 183 -2.39 8.20 4.57
CA PHE A 183 -2.22 9.36 3.70
C PHE A 183 -3.42 9.52 2.77
N VAL A 184 -3.95 10.73 2.70
CA VAL A 184 -5.11 11.10 1.89
C VAL A 184 -4.82 12.35 1.07
N VAL A 185 -5.30 12.36 -0.18
CA VAL A 185 -5.31 13.52 -1.08
C VAL A 185 -6.73 14.06 -1.17
N SER A 186 -6.87 15.36 -0.95
CA SER A 186 -8.14 16.09 -1.01
C SER A 186 -8.29 16.84 -2.32
N SER A 187 -9.50 16.83 -2.89
CA SER A 187 -9.88 17.69 -4.02
C SER A 187 -9.81 19.19 -3.69
N ALA A 188 -9.70 19.55 -2.40
CA ALA A 188 -9.45 20.92 -1.94
C ALA A 188 -8.00 21.39 -2.13
N GLY A 189 -7.11 20.54 -2.69
CA GLY A 189 -5.73 20.88 -3.04
C GLY A 189 -4.73 20.71 -1.90
N TYR A 190 -4.96 19.74 -1.02
CA TYR A 190 -3.99 19.35 0.00
C TYR A 190 -3.81 17.84 0.09
N GLY A 191 -2.64 17.41 0.62
CA GLY A 191 -2.38 16.06 1.08
C GLY A 191 -2.17 16.05 2.58
N PHE A 192 -2.69 15.03 3.27
CA PHE A 192 -2.60 14.90 4.73
C PHE A 192 -2.10 13.50 5.11
N LEU A 193 -1.00 13.45 5.87
CA LEU A 193 -0.44 12.23 6.44
C LEU A 193 -0.63 12.24 7.96
N TRP A 194 -1.34 11.25 8.50
CA TRP A 194 -1.34 10.94 9.92
C TRP A 194 -0.09 10.13 10.25
N ASN A 195 0.98 10.80 10.66
CA ASN A 195 2.30 10.17 10.90
C ASN A 195 2.37 9.47 12.27
N ASN A 196 1.39 8.60 12.52
CA ASN A 196 1.27 7.88 13.79
C ASN A 196 1.02 6.38 13.52
N PRO A 197 1.93 5.49 13.95
CA PRO A 197 1.84 4.07 13.68
C PRO A 197 0.88 3.30 14.61
N ALA A 198 0.22 3.99 15.52
CA ALA A 198 -0.73 3.38 16.45
C ALA A 198 -1.98 2.87 15.75
N LEU A 199 -2.60 1.86 16.35
CA LEU A 199 -3.95 1.46 16.00
C LEU A 199 -4.94 2.60 16.22
N GLY A 200 -5.97 2.67 15.40
CA GLY A 200 -6.99 3.71 15.53
C GLY A 200 -8.00 3.68 14.40
N ASN A 201 -8.56 4.84 14.12
CA ASN A 201 -9.47 5.03 13.00
C ASN A 201 -9.43 6.46 12.49
N VAL A 202 -9.89 6.64 11.25
CA VAL A 202 -10.23 7.96 10.72
C VAL A 202 -11.68 7.97 10.27
N THR A 203 -12.40 9.06 10.58
CA THR A 203 -13.76 9.31 10.07
C THR A 203 -13.74 10.54 9.20
N PHE A 204 -14.02 10.36 7.91
CA PHE A 204 -14.19 11.42 6.92
C PHE A 204 -15.65 11.88 6.88
N GLY A 205 -16.15 12.39 8.00
CA GLY A 205 -17.56 12.77 8.12
C GLY A 205 -17.95 13.99 7.28
N LYS A 206 -19.25 14.17 7.05
CA LYS A 206 -19.78 15.36 6.36
C LYS A 206 -19.66 16.64 7.19
N ASN A 207 -19.60 16.51 8.51
CA ASN A 207 -19.51 17.63 9.45
C ASN A 207 -18.10 17.91 9.96
N ARG A 208 -17.23 16.91 9.96
CA ARG A 208 -15.83 17.00 10.35
C ARG A 208 -15.05 15.77 9.93
N THR A 209 -13.76 15.91 9.78
CA THR A 209 -12.79 14.81 9.68
C THR A 209 -12.15 14.62 11.06
N GLU A 210 -12.08 13.37 11.53
CA GLU A 210 -11.51 13.04 12.84
C GLU A 210 -10.52 11.88 12.72
N TRP A 211 -9.26 12.14 13.07
CA TRP A 211 -8.20 11.15 13.18
C TRP A 211 -8.02 10.74 14.64
N ARG A 212 -7.94 9.45 14.89
CA ARG A 212 -7.84 8.90 16.24
C ARG A 212 -6.76 7.84 16.31
N ALA A 213 -5.91 7.88 17.37
CA ALA A 213 -5.05 6.77 17.76
C ALA A 213 -5.45 6.30 19.17
N GLU A 214 -5.44 4.98 19.37
CA GLU A 214 -5.86 4.36 20.62
C GLU A 214 -4.84 4.57 21.73
N SER A 215 -3.55 4.54 21.38
CA SER A 215 -2.45 4.76 22.34
C SER A 215 -1.28 5.46 21.63
N ALA A 216 -0.96 6.66 22.08
CA ALA A 216 0.16 7.44 21.55
C ALA A 216 0.68 8.44 22.57
N LYS A 217 1.94 8.85 22.42
CA LYS A 217 2.58 9.88 23.26
C LYS A 217 2.30 11.29 22.78
N GLN A 218 2.08 11.45 21.48
CA GLN A 218 1.89 12.73 20.82
C GLN A 218 1.01 12.60 19.58
N ILE A 219 0.41 13.70 19.17
CA ILE A 219 -0.15 13.89 17.84
C ILE A 219 1.01 14.24 16.91
N ASP A 220 1.04 13.63 15.73
CA ASP A 220 2.02 13.90 14.69
C ASP A 220 1.33 13.76 13.33
N TYR A 221 1.28 14.84 12.56
CA TYR A 221 0.78 14.81 11.20
C TYR A 221 1.56 15.77 10.30
N TRP A 222 1.52 15.47 9.03
CA TRP A 222 2.12 16.27 7.97
C TRP A 222 1.06 16.67 6.96
N ILE A 223 1.13 17.92 6.50
CA ILE A 223 0.22 18.45 5.49
C ILE A 223 1.01 19.19 4.42
N THR A 224 0.61 19.00 3.16
CA THR A 224 1.17 19.67 1.99
C THR A 224 0.06 20.29 1.16
N THR A 225 0.41 21.27 0.34
CA THR A 225 -0.50 21.80 -0.69
C THR A 225 0.11 21.71 -2.08
N GLY A 226 -0.74 21.65 -3.10
CA GLY A 226 -0.33 21.63 -4.50
C GLY A 226 -1.50 22.01 -5.42
N ASP A 227 -1.18 22.44 -6.62
CA ASP A 227 -2.20 22.85 -7.63
C ASP A 227 -2.81 21.63 -8.34
N THR A 228 -2.13 20.50 -8.30
CA THR A 228 -2.57 19.24 -8.91
C THR A 228 -2.33 18.06 -7.96
N PRO A 229 -3.07 16.96 -8.10
CA PRO A 229 -2.76 15.71 -7.38
C PRO A 229 -1.32 15.27 -7.60
N SER A 230 -0.78 15.42 -8.81
CA SER A 230 0.61 15.09 -9.16
C SER A 230 1.63 15.84 -8.31
N SER A 231 1.46 17.14 -8.09
CA SER A 231 2.36 17.93 -7.23
C SER A 231 2.28 17.50 -5.76
N ILE A 232 1.08 17.16 -5.27
CA ILE A 232 0.88 16.64 -3.93
C ILE A 232 1.60 15.30 -3.75
N MET A 233 1.46 14.37 -4.72
CA MET A 233 2.13 13.07 -4.68
C MET A 233 3.65 13.21 -4.71
N LYS A 234 4.17 14.15 -5.50
CA LYS A 234 5.61 14.45 -5.50
C LYS A 234 6.09 14.92 -4.12
N HIS A 235 5.42 15.89 -3.51
CA HIS A 235 5.79 16.37 -2.17
C HIS A 235 5.74 15.24 -1.12
N TYR A 236 4.75 14.34 -1.24
CA TYR A 236 4.64 13.19 -0.35
C TYR A 236 5.81 12.21 -0.55
N ALA A 237 6.16 11.89 -1.78
CA ALA A 237 7.30 11.03 -2.08
C ALA A 237 8.64 11.65 -1.61
N ASP A 238 8.84 12.96 -1.85
CA ASP A 238 10.02 13.69 -1.36
C ASP A 238 10.13 13.64 0.18
N ALA A 239 8.98 13.67 0.89
CA ALA A 239 8.94 13.64 2.36
C ALA A 239 9.07 12.24 2.96
N THR A 240 8.63 11.18 2.26
CA THR A 240 8.55 9.80 2.80
C THR A 240 9.49 8.81 2.11
N GLY A 241 10.15 9.23 1.04
CA GLY A 241 11.05 8.43 0.21
C GLY A 241 10.38 7.91 -1.05
N HIS A 242 11.17 7.78 -2.09
CA HIS A 242 10.76 7.31 -3.41
C HIS A 242 10.87 5.79 -3.52
N ALA A 243 10.05 5.17 -4.36
CA ALA A 243 10.22 3.78 -4.75
C ALA A 243 11.57 3.62 -5.51
N PRO A 244 12.30 2.51 -5.37
CA PRO A 244 13.49 2.26 -6.16
C PRO A 244 13.14 2.03 -7.65
N HIS A 245 14.16 1.89 -8.50
CA HIS A 245 13.92 1.48 -9.88
C HIS A 245 13.33 0.08 -9.94
N MET A 246 12.32 -0.12 -10.80
CA MET A 246 11.79 -1.43 -11.07
C MET A 246 12.73 -2.19 -12.02
N PRO A 247 13.21 -3.39 -11.67
CA PRO A 247 14.05 -4.18 -12.55
C PRO A 247 13.27 -4.66 -13.79
N GLU A 248 13.98 -4.95 -14.88
CA GLU A 248 13.40 -5.33 -16.16
C GLU A 248 12.46 -6.54 -16.07
N TRP A 249 12.80 -7.54 -15.23
CA TRP A 249 11.97 -8.71 -14.99
C TRP A 249 10.66 -8.40 -14.25
N GLY A 250 10.55 -7.23 -13.62
CA GLY A 250 9.31 -6.75 -12.98
C GLY A 250 8.25 -6.29 -14.00
N LEU A 251 8.63 -6.06 -15.26
CA LEU A 251 7.74 -5.50 -16.28
C LEU A 251 6.88 -6.54 -16.99
N GLY A 252 7.27 -7.82 -16.99
CA GLY A 252 6.60 -8.88 -17.74
C GLY A 252 5.64 -9.72 -16.89
N PHE A 253 5.50 -10.99 -17.27
CA PHE A 253 4.55 -11.91 -16.66
C PHE A 253 5.20 -12.78 -15.57
N TRP A 254 4.52 -12.91 -14.44
CA TRP A 254 4.90 -13.76 -13.32
C TRP A 254 3.92 -14.89 -13.12
N GLN A 255 4.46 -16.11 -12.90
CA GLN A 255 3.66 -17.30 -12.66
C GLN A 255 3.82 -17.80 -11.23
N CYS A 256 2.71 -18.05 -10.61
CA CYS A 256 2.63 -18.70 -9.30
C CYS A 256 1.43 -19.65 -9.23
N LYS A 257 1.45 -20.54 -8.27
CA LYS A 257 0.39 -21.48 -7.93
C LYS A 257 0.44 -21.73 -6.43
N LEU A 258 -0.66 -21.89 -5.76
CA LEU A 258 -0.75 -22.54 -4.47
C LEU A 258 -0.94 -24.06 -4.72
N ARG A 259 0.08 -24.86 -4.69
CA ARG A 259 1.53 -24.56 -4.71
C ARG A 259 2.23 -25.62 -5.57
N TYR A 260 3.44 -25.38 -6.00
CA TYR A 260 4.28 -26.42 -6.59
C TYR A 260 4.84 -27.30 -5.47
N TRP A 261 4.65 -28.62 -5.58
CA TRP A 261 5.05 -29.57 -4.55
C TRP A 261 6.56 -29.76 -4.44
N ASN A 262 7.26 -29.65 -5.56
CA ASN A 262 8.67 -29.98 -5.61
C ASN A 262 9.38 -29.31 -6.79
N GLN A 263 10.70 -29.41 -6.76
CA GLN A 263 11.60 -28.87 -7.77
C GLN A 263 11.25 -29.31 -9.19
N ARG A 264 10.91 -30.60 -9.39
CA ARG A 264 10.58 -31.12 -10.72
C ARG A 264 9.31 -30.48 -11.27
N GLN A 265 8.25 -30.40 -10.50
CA GLN A 265 6.98 -29.80 -10.93
C GLN A 265 7.18 -28.34 -11.35
N LEU A 266 7.93 -27.57 -10.57
CA LEU A 266 8.21 -26.18 -10.87
C LEU A 266 8.99 -26.03 -12.20
N LEU A 267 10.03 -26.85 -12.41
CA LEU A 267 10.80 -26.85 -13.65
C LEU A 267 9.97 -27.31 -14.85
N ASP A 268 9.11 -28.34 -14.69
CA ASP A 268 8.19 -28.79 -15.75
C ASP A 268 7.26 -27.65 -16.20
N VAL A 269 6.81 -26.80 -15.28
CA VAL A 269 6.01 -25.62 -15.60
C VAL A 269 6.82 -24.59 -16.38
N ALA A 270 8.03 -24.23 -15.93
CA ALA A 270 8.90 -23.29 -16.63
C ALA A 270 9.22 -23.77 -18.07
N HIS A 271 9.52 -25.08 -18.23
CA HIS A 271 9.66 -25.69 -19.54
C HIS A 271 8.37 -25.62 -20.38
N GLY A 272 7.21 -25.77 -19.73
CA GLY A 272 5.89 -25.64 -20.36
C GLY A 272 5.69 -24.26 -20.99
N PHE A 273 6.08 -23.19 -20.33
CA PHE A 273 6.08 -21.81 -20.87
C PHE A 273 7.01 -21.69 -22.08
N LYS A 274 8.25 -22.16 -21.94
CA LYS A 274 9.25 -22.15 -23.01
C LYS A 274 8.81 -22.93 -24.25
N GLN A 275 8.28 -24.15 -24.09
CA GLN A 275 7.81 -24.99 -25.19
C GLN A 275 6.63 -24.38 -25.96
N ARG A 276 5.79 -23.60 -25.24
CA ARG A 276 4.65 -22.90 -25.81
C ARG A 276 4.99 -21.50 -26.35
N ASN A 277 6.25 -21.07 -26.21
CA ASN A 277 6.67 -19.70 -26.52
C ASN A 277 5.80 -18.64 -25.84
N ILE A 278 5.46 -18.85 -24.57
CA ILE A 278 4.82 -17.86 -23.70
C ILE A 278 5.91 -17.20 -22.87
N PRO A 279 6.10 -15.87 -22.93
CA PRO A 279 7.05 -15.16 -22.10
C PRO A 279 6.78 -15.41 -20.61
N LEU A 280 7.86 -15.58 -19.83
CA LEU A 280 7.84 -15.76 -18.39
C LEU A 280 9.06 -15.08 -17.81
N ASP A 281 8.86 -14.07 -16.96
CA ASP A 281 9.97 -13.36 -16.34
C ASP A 281 10.33 -13.92 -14.97
N LEU A 282 9.34 -14.42 -14.23
CA LEU A 282 9.54 -14.91 -12.88
C LEU A 282 8.58 -16.05 -12.54
N ILE A 283 9.08 -17.05 -11.80
CA ILE A 283 8.28 -18.12 -11.20
C ILE A 283 8.48 -18.14 -9.68
N VAL A 284 7.42 -18.52 -8.95
CA VAL A 284 7.38 -18.44 -7.48
C VAL A 284 7.31 -19.82 -6.86
N VAL A 285 8.12 -20.05 -5.83
CA VAL A 285 7.94 -21.12 -4.84
C VAL A 285 7.16 -20.56 -3.67
N ASP A 286 5.93 -21.05 -3.51
CA ASP A 286 5.02 -20.63 -2.46
C ASP A 286 5.35 -21.29 -1.11
N PHE A 287 4.60 -20.97 -0.05
CA PHE A 287 4.78 -21.44 1.30
C PHE A 287 4.82 -22.99 1.41
N PHE A 288 5.28 -23.51 2.55
CA PHE A 288 5.52 -24.94 2.81
C PHE A 288 6.52 -25.64 1.87
N HIS A 289 7.45 -24.90 1.31
CA HIS A 289 8.66 -25.45 0.73
C HIS A 289 9.75 -25.72 1.80
N TRP A 290 9.50 -25.33 3.03
CA TRP A 290 10.35 -25.50 4.22
C TRP A 290 9.95 -26.72 5.07
N PRO A 291 10.82 -27.27 5.91
CA PRO A 291 10.46 -28.34 6.85
C PRO A 291 9.44 -27.87 7.90
N HIS A 292 9.72 -26.74 8.57
CA HIS A 292 8.80 -26.06 9.48
C HIS A 292 8.82 -24.56 9.23
N MET A 293 7.72 -23.87 9.52
CA MET A 293 7.67 -22.41 9.47
C MET A 293 8.78 -21.83 10.36
N GLY A 294 9.56 -20.89 9.80
CA GLY A 294 10.69 -20.29 10.49
C GLY A 294 12.03 -21.01 10.33
N ASP A 295 12.09 -22.12 9.58
CA ASP A 295 13.37 -22.76 9.23
C ASP A 295 14.14 -21.98 8.16
N PHE A 296 13.43 -21.17 7.37
CA PHE A 296 14.00 -20.31 6.33
C PHE A 296 14.97 -21.05 5.38
N ARG A 297 14.54 -22.22 4.91
CA ARG A 297 15.30 -23.06 3.96
C ARG A 297 14.40 -24.04 3.24
N PHE A 298 14.84 -24.52 2.09
CA PHE A 298 14.16 -25.59 1.37
C PHE A 298 14.18 -26.91 2.13
N GLU A 299 13.10 -27.70 2.02
CA GLU A 299 13.06 -29.08 2.47
C GLU A 299 13.71 -29.99 1.43
N ASN A 300 14.83 -30.63 1.79
CA ASN A 300 15.67 -31.39 0.86
C ASN A 300 14.95 -32.56 0.16
N GLU A 301 13.91 -33.11 0.76
CA GLU A 301 13.14 -34.21 0.17
C GLU A 301 12.43 -33.81 -1.12
N PHE A 302 11.85 -32.60 -1.13
CA PHE A 302 11.09 -32.08 -2.26
C PHE A 302 11.90 -31.13 -3.14
N TRP A 303 12.94 -30.53 -2.58
CA TRP A 303 13.83 -29.57 -3.22
C TRP A 303 15.29 -30.01 -3.06
N PRO A 304 15.68 -31.11 -3.75
CA PRO A 304 16.99 -31.76 -3.48
C PRO A 304 18.19 -30.94 -3.95
N ASP A 305 18.04 -30.08 -4.96
CA ASP A 305 19.12 -29.24 -5.49
C ASP A 305 18.56 -27.87 -5.94
N PRO A 306 18.23 -26.97 -4.98
CA PRO A 306 17.69 -25.65 -5.32
C PRO A 306 18.66 -24.79 -6.15
N LYS A 307 19.96 -24.99 -6.00
CA LYS A 307 20.97 -24.28 -6.78
C LYS A 307 20.88 -24.66 -8.26
N ALA A 308 20.85 -25.96 -8.55
CA ALA A 308 20.69 -26.42 -9.95
C ALA A 308 19.34 -25.96 -10.54
N MET A 309 18.27 -25.96 -9.74
CA MET A 309 16.97 -25.45 -10.16
C MET A 309 17.05 -23.96 -10.54
N ALA A 310 17.65 -23.13 -9.69
CA ALA A 310 17.83 -21.71 -9.99
C ALA A 310 18.69 -21.48 -11.25
N ASP A 311 19.81 -22.19 -11.39
CA ASP A 311 20.69 -22.10 -12.56
C ASP A 311 19.96 -22.49 -13.87
N GLU A 312 19.09 -23.51 -13.80
CA GLU A 312 18.28 -23.93 -14.95
C GLU A 312 17.23 -22.86 -15.32
N LEU A 313 16.53 -22.30 -14.35
CA LEU A 313 15.59 -21.18 -14.57
C LEU A 313 16.32 -19.96 -15.18
N HIS A 314 17.46 -19.57 -14.63
CA HIS A 314 18.28 -18.48 -15.14
C HIS A 314 18.75 -18.74 -16.59
N SER A 315 19.07 -20.00 -16.95
CA SER A 315 19.40 -20.36 -18.33
C SER A 315 18.26 -20.15 -19.31
N MET A 316 17.02 -20.12 -18.80
CA MET A 316 15.81 -19.80 -19.58
C MET A 316 15.42 -18.31 -19.52
N GLY A 317 16.17 -17.48 -18.76
CA GLY A 317 15.85 -16.07 -18.52
C GLY A 317 14.78 -15.83 -17.47
N VAL A 318 14.44 -16.85 -16.66
CA VAL A 318 13.39 -16.81 -15.65
C VAL A 318 13.99 -16.59 -14.28
N LYS A 319 13.46 -15.62 -13.53
CA LYS A 319 13.81 -15.33 -12.15
C LYS A 319 13.06 -16.24 -11.16
N LEU A 320 13.66 -16.47 -10.00
CA LEU A 320 13.09 -17.30 -8.94
C LEU A 320 12.75 -16.45 -7.71
N MET A 321 11.50 -16.50 -7.27
CA MET A 321 11.04 -15.91 -6.01
C MET A 321 10.64 -17.02 -5.03
N VAL A 322 10.89 -16.81 -3.73
CA VAL A 322 10.39 -17.69 -2.67
C VAL A 322 9.53 -16.92 -1.69
N SER A 323 8.46 -17.56 -1.20
CA SER A 323 7.66 -17.03 -0.09
C SER A 323 8.42 -17.16 1.23
N VAL A 324 8.34 -16.15 2.07
CA VAL A 324 8.87 -16.13 3.43
C VAL A 324 7.76 -15.64 4.36
N TRP A 325 7.52 -16.42 5.41
CA TRP A 325 6.56 -16.05 6.44
C TRP A 325 7.28 -15.62 7.72
N PRO A 326 6.73 -14.63 8.46
CA PRO A 326 7.35 -14.22 9.72
C PRO A 326 7.05 -15.17 10.88
N GLN A 327 6.19 -16.16 10.69
CA GLN A 327 5.89 -17.18 11.68
C GLN A 327 7.09 -18.07 11.92
N VAL A 328 7.33 -18.41 13.20
CA VAL A 328 8.33 -19.35 13.65
C VAL A 328 7.62 -20.40 14.51
N ALA A 329 7.45 -21.60 13.95
CA ALA A 329 6.83 -22.72 14.66
C ALA A 329 7.70 -23.13 15.86
N LEU A 330 7.07 -23.62 16.93
CA LEU A 330 7.80 -24.11 18.10
C LEU A 330 8.72 -25.30 17.74
N ALA A 331 8.40 -26.02 16.65
CA ALA A 331 9.20 -27.11 16.10
C ALA A 331 10.36 -26.64 15.21
N SER A 332 10.42 -25.37 14.82
CA SER A 332 11.50 -24.84 13.98
C SER A 332 12.87 -24.98 14.64
N GLU A 333 13.86 -25.33 13.83
CA GLU A 333 15.27 -25.40 14.26
C GLU A 333 15.80 -24.05 14.79
N ASN A 334 15.18 -22.92 14.39
CA ASN A 334 15.58 -21.58 14.81
C ASN A 334 14.84 -21.08 16.06
N TYR A 335 13.72 -21.72 16.47
CA TYR A 335 12.84 -21.22 17.52
C TYR A 335 13.55 -20.97 18.86
N VAL A 336 14.29 -21.98 19.37
CA VAL A 336 14.95 -21.89 20.67
C VAL A 336 15.98 -20.77 20.71
N GLU A 337 16.76 -20.63 19.64
CA GLU A 337 17.75 -19.57 19.53
C GLU A 337 17.08 -18.20 19.45
N MET A 338 16.08 -18.03 18.58
CA MET A 338 15.37 -16.77 18.42
C MET A 338 14.69 -16.33 19.72
N LYS A 339 14.04 -17.26 20.43
CA LYS A 339 13.42 -16.99 21.73
C LYS A 339 14.45 -16.56 22.77
N SER A 340 15.57 -17.26 22.87
CA SER A 340 16.64 -16.94 23.84
C SER A 340 17.28 -15.56 23.61
N LYS A 341 17.29 -15.10 22.34
CA LYS A 341 17.82 -13.79 21.90
C LYS A 341 16.77 -12.67 21.93
N ASN A 342 15.53 -12.95 22.34
CA ASN A 342 14.40 -12.01 22.31
C ASN A 342 14.15 -11.44 20.89
N LEU A 343 14.13 -12.29 19.86
CA LEU A 343 13.90 -11.92 18.47
C LEU A 343 12.43 -12.12 18.04
N LEU A 344 11.59 -12.68 18.92
CA LEU A 344 10.18 -12.99 18.66
C LEU A 344 9.27 -11.97 19.33
N VAL A 345 8.10 -11.75 18.73
CA VAL A 345 7.00 -10.97 19.32
C VAL A 345 6.55 -11.65 20.60
N ARG A 346 6.29 -10.87 21.65
CA ARG A 346 5.89 -11.38 22.98
C ARG A 346 4.45 -11.00 23.25
N ALA A 347 3.78 -11.79 24.09
CA ALA A 347 2.52 -11.43 24.69
C ALA A 347 2.72 -10.72 26.04
N ASP A 348 1.90 -9.73 26.36
CA ASP A 348 1.88 -9.12 27.68
C ASP A 348 1.16 -10.01 28.70
N LYS A 349 0.25 -10.87 28.24
CA LYS A 349 -0.52 -11.81 29.09
C LYS A 349 -0.73 -13.13 28.34
N GLY A 350 -0.76 -14.23 29.06
CA GLY A 350 -1.03 -15.55 28.52
C GLY A 350 0.19 -16.17 27.81
N GLU A 351 -0.08 -16.94 26.77
CA GLU A 351 0.95 -17.62 26.00
C GLU A 351 1.47 -16.74 24.86
N ASP A 352 2.75 -16.88 24.54
CA ASP A 352 3.40 -16.17 23.43
C ASP A 352 3.05 -16.79 22.04
N VAL A 353 1.87 -17.35 21.86
CA VAL A 353 1.45 -17.95 20.59
C VAL A 353 0.61 -16.95 19.81
N GLY A 354 1.14 -16.50 18.67
CA GLY A 354 0.45 -15.55 17.79
C GLY A 354 -0.56 -16.20 16.86
N MET A 355 -0.29 -17.45 16.45
CA MET A 355 -1.16 -18.19 15.53
C MET A 355 -1.04 -19.70 15.72
N MET A 356 -2.16 -20.40 15.49
CA MET A 356 -2.29 -21.87 15.50
C MET A 356 -2.55 -22.35 14.06
N PHE A 357 -1.55 -22.20 13.20
CA PHE A 357 -1.61 -22.70 11.83
C PHE A 357 -0.44 -23.66 11.60
N GLU A 358 -0.73 -24.93 11.22
CA GLU A 358 0.26 -26.02 11.19
C GLU A 358 1.04 -26.18 12.52
N GLY A 359 0.31 -25.99 13.63
CA GLY A 359 0.83 -25.99 14.98
C GLY A 359 1.05 -24.60 15.58
N PRO A 360 1.45 -24.53 16.87
CA PRO A 360 1.66 -23.26 17.55
C PRO A 360 2.91 -22.54 17.03
N SER A 361 2.78 -21.23 16.78
CA SER A 361 3.85 -20.38 16.27
C SER A 361 3.89 -19.01 16.94
N GLN A 362 5.08 -18.40 16.96
CA GLN A 362 5.29 -16.99 17.27
C GLN A 362 5.77 -16.28 16.02
N PHE A 363 5.50 -14.97 15.92
CA PHE A 363 6.04 -14.16 14.83
C PHE A 363 7.43 -13.62 15.21
N TYR A 364 8.37 -13.55 14.29
CA TYR A 364 9.59 -12.80 14.57
C TYR A 364 9.26 -11.31 14.61
N ASP A 365 9.99 -10.58 15.46
CA ASP A 365 9.74 -9.15 15.66
C ASP A 365 10.49 -8.32 14.60
N ALA A 366 9.82 -8.00 13.49
CA ALA A 366 10.40 -7.20 12.41
C ALA A 366 10.76 -5.77 12.86
N THR A 367 10.20 -5.25 13.96
CA THR A 367 10.60 -3.95 14.50
C THR A 367 11.96 -4.00 15.20
N ASN A 368 12.46 -5.21 15.53
CA ASN A 368 13.76 -5.42 16.16
C ASN A 368 14.86 -5.54 15.08
N PRO A 369 15.83 -4.60 15.02
CA PRO A 369 16.93 -4.67 14.05
C PRO A 369 17.71 -5.99 14.08
N LYS A 370 17.92 -6.57 15.28
CA LYS A 370 18.61 -7.84 15.43
C LYS A 370 17.81 -9.03 14.91
N ALA A 371 16.48 -8.96 14.99
CA ALA A 371 15.63 -9.99 14.41
C ALA A 371 15.64 -9.91 12.88
N ARG A 372 15.60 -8.71 12.30
CA ARG A 372 15.76 -8.52 10.84
C ARG A 372 17.09 -9.06 10.34
N GLU A 373 18.20 -8.73 11.02
CA GLU A 373 19.53 -9.24 10.69
C GLU A 373 19.59 -10.77 10.75
N TYR A 374 19.03 -11.38 11.81
CA TYR A 374 19.02 -12.82 11.99
C TYR A 374 18.24 -13.53 10.87
N VAL A 375 17.03 -13.09 10.59
CA VAL A 375 16.18 -13.69 9.54
C VAL A 375 16.80 -13.49 8.16
N TRP A 376 17.32 -12.30 7.88
CA TRP A 376 18.01 -12.06 6.63
C TRP A 376 19.23 -12.97 6.45
N GLU A 377 20.05 -13.16 7.47
CA GLU A 377 21.23 -14.04 7.37
C GLU A 377 20.86 -15.49 7.04
N LYS A 378 19.74 -15.98 7.61
CA LYS A 378 19.20 -17.29 7.24
C LYS A 378 18.73 -17.33 5.78
N CYS A 379 17.98 -16.34 5.37
CA CYS A 379 17.49 -16.23 3.98
C CYS A 379 18.63 -16.00 2.98
N ARG A 380 19.65 -15.21 3.34
CA ARG A 380 20.84 -15.02 2.52
C ARG A 380 21.54 -16.36 2.22
N THR A 381 21.84 -17.11 3.27
CA THR A 381 22.57 -18.38 3.14
C THR A 381 21.75 -19.46 2.45
N ASN A 382 20.46 -19.58 2.82
CA ASN A 382 19.63 -20.70 2.41
C ASN A 382 18.79 -20.46 1.14
N TYR A 383 18.72 -19.22 0.67
CA TYR A 383 17.98 -18.84 -0.54
C TYR A 383 18.83 -18.01 -1.50
N ALA A 384 19.29 -16.82 -1.08
CA ALA A 384 19.94 -15.90 -1.99
C ALA A 384 21.25 -16.47 -2.59
N GLU A 385 22.09 -17.14 -1.79
CA GLU A 385 23.30 -17.80 -2.25
C GLU A 385 23.03 -19.03 -3.15
N LEU A 386 21.82 -19.59 -3.07
CA LEU A 386 21.39 -20.69 -3.95
C LEU A 386 20.77 -20.18 -5.25
N GLY A 387 20.68 -18.86 -5.46
CA GLY A 387 20.21 -18.27 -6.71
C GLY A 387 18.75 -17.78 -6.68
N VAL A 388 18.11 -17.71 -5.51
CA VAL A 388 16.81 -17.04 -5.38
C VAL A 388 17.00 -15.54 -5.60
N ASP A 389 16.21 -14.95 -6.49
CA ASP A 389 16.34 -13.55 -6.93
C ASP A 389 15.51 -12.58 -6.10
N ALA A 390 14.30 -12.98 -5.67
CA ALA A 390 13.37 -12.11 -4.98
C ALA A 390 12.62 -12.83 -3.86
N PHE A 391 11.99 -12.06 -2.99
CA PHE A 391 11.28 -12.56 -1.82
C PHE A 391 9.82 -12.12 -1.78
N TRP A 392 8.94 -13.05 -1.44
CA TRP A 392 7.54 -12.78 -1.16
C TRP A 392 7.33 -12.79 0.35
N LEU A 393 7.13 -11.60 0.92
CA LEU A 393 6.97 -11.35 2.35
C LEU A 393 5.49 -11.44 2.71
N ASP A 394 5.02 -12.67 2.92
CA ASP A 394 3.64 -12.96 3.26
C ASP A 394 3.39 -12.79 4.78
N GLU A 395 2.14 -12.83 5.23
CA GLU A 395 1.73 -12.65 6.62
C GLU A 395 2.26 -11.35 7.26
N ALA A 396 2.37 -10.31 6.46
CA ALA A 396 3.12 -9.09 6.77
C ALA A 396 2.42 -8.12 7.73
N GLU A 397 1.20 -8.39 8.17
CA GLU A 397 0.42 -7.54 9.11
C GLU A 397 1.10 -7.37 10.49
N PRO A 398 1.55 -8.42 11.24
CA PRO A 398 1.41 -9.88 11.06
C PRO A 398 -0.01 -10.39 11.29
N GLU A 399 -0.36 -11.50 10.63
CA GLU A 399 -1.68 -12.12 10.76
C GLU A 399 -1.82 -12.91 12.06
N TYR A 400 -2.08 -12.22 13.16
CA TYR A 400 -2.40 -12.90 14.41
C TYR A 400 -3.75 -13.63 14.30
N GLY A 401 -3.82 -14.85 14.79
CA GLY A 401 -5.01 -15.69 14.65
C GLY A 401 -6.30 -15.12 15.23
N THR A 402 -6.21 -14.19 16.15
CA THR A 402 -7.36 -13.50 16.78
C THR A 402 -7.38 -11.99 16.52
N TYR A 403 -6.37 -11.42 15.85
CA TYR A 403 -6.15 -9.97 15.77
C TYR A 403 -6.21 -9.27 17.14
N ASP A 404 -5.75 -9.94 18.19
CA ASP A 404 -5.71 -9.42 19.56
C ASP A 404 -4.53 -8.46 19.74
N PHE A 405 -4.64 -7.30 19.13
CA PHE A 405 -3.60 -6.27 19.13
C PHE A 405 -3.21 -5.79 20.52
N ASP A 406 -4.09 -5.86 21.49
CA ASP A 406 -3.87 -5.38 22.86
C ASP A 406 -2.90 -6.24 23.65
N ASN A 407 -2.70 -7.47 23.21
CA ASN A 407 -1.92 -8.44 23.95
C ASN A 407 -0.44 -8.52 23.53
N TYR A 408 -0.09 -7.99 22.38
CA TYR A 408 1.25 -8.15 21.82
C TYR A 408 2.16 -6.95 22.09
N ARG A 409 3.45 -7.26 22.22
CA ARG A 409 4.51 -6.28 22.42
C ARG A 409 5.68 -6.54 21.49
N TYR A 410 6.04 -5.52 20.76
CA TYR A 410 7.22 -5.47 19.89
C TYR A 410 8.42 -4.83 20.62
N TYR A 411 9.58 -4.94 20.00
CA TYR A 411 10.77 -4.21 20.38
C TYR A 411 10.53 -2.68 20.35
N ALA A 412 9.85 -2.21 19.34
CA ALA A 412 9.49 -0.79 19.19
C ALA A 412 8.50 -0.28 20.26
N GLY A 413 7.69 -1.16 20.87
CA GLY A 413 6.71 -0.79 21.89
C GLY A 413 5.49 -1.71 21.95
N PRO A 414 4.47 -1.34 22.74
CA PRO A 414 3.19 -2.04 22.75
C PRO A 414 2.55 -2.04 21.35
N ASN A 415 1.90 -3.14 20.96
CA ASN A 415 1.27 -3.26 19.65
C ASN A 415 0.28 -2.13 19.36
N GLN A 416 -0.54 -1.73 20.33
CA GLN A 416 -1.46 -0.60 20.18
C GLN A 416 -0.80 0.70 19.72
N GLN A 417 0.50 0.91 20.04
CA GLN A 417 1.23 2.13 19.70
C GLN A 417 1.99 2.04 18.37
N VAL A 418 2.37 0.84 17.94
CA VAL A 418 3.36 0.68 16.86
C VAL A 418 2.97 -0.38 15.84
N ALA A 419 1.79 -0.99 15.92
CA ALA A 419 1.38 -2.10 15.05
C ALA A 419 1.65 -1.83 13.57
N ASN A 420 1.28 -0.65 13.10
CA ASN A 420 1.25 -0.34 11.68
C ASN A 420 2.64 -0.20 11.01
N ILE A 421 3.74 -0.11 11.80
CA ILE A 421 5.09 -0.10 11.19
C ILE A 421 5.64 -1.48 10.88
N TYR A 422 5.02 -2.55 11.37
CA TYR A 422 5.55 -3.91 11.19
C TYR A 422 5.81 -4.27 9.72
N PRO A 423 4.84 -4.12 8.78
CA PRO A 423 5.09 -4.44 7.38
C PRO A 423 6.18 -3.58 6.74
N ARG A 424 6.28 -2.30 7.10
CA ARG A 424 7.38 -1.44 6.64
C ARG A 424 8.74 -2.00 7.09
N ASP A 425 8.86 -2.38 8.35
CA ASP A 425 10.12 -2.86 8.92
C ASP A 425 10.46 -4.27 8.45
N TYR A 426 9.46 -5.09 8.13
CA TYR A 426 9.64 -6.37 7.48
C TYR A 426 10.28 -6.18 6.09
N ASN A 427 9.70 -5.33 5.26
CA ASN A 427 10.26 -4.97 3.96
C ASN A 427 11.64 -4.35 4.07
N LYS A 428 11.86 -3.45 5.04
CA LYS A 428 13.15 -2.82 5.32
C LYS A 428 14.25 -3.85 5.57
N GLY A 429 13.98 -4.88 6.39
CA GLY A 429 14.97 -5.91 6.70
C GLY A 429 15.45 -6.66 5.45
N PHE A 430 14.53 -7.02 4.55
CA PHE A 430 14.88 -7.69 3.30
C PHE A 430 15.50 -6.76 2.27
N TYR A 431 15.05 -5.51 2.20
CA TYR A 431 15.64 -4.52 1.29
C TYR A 431 17.10 -4.22 1.66
N GLU A 432 17.36 -3.81 2.91
CA GLU A 432 18.70 -3.53 3.42
C GLU A 432 19.60 -4.77 3.33
N GLY A 433 19.04 -5.94 3.64
CA GLY A 433 19.76 -7.20 3.53
C GLY A 433 20.20 -7.50 2.10
N GLN A 434 19.33 -7.37 1.12
CA GLN A 434 19.65 -7.59 -0.30
C GLN A 434 20.70 -6.61 -0.82
N GLN A 435 20.70 -5.36 -0.33
CA GLN A 435 21.78 -4.39 -0.64
C GLN A 435 23.16 -4.88 -0.15
N THR A 436 23.23 -5.58 0.99
CA THR A 436 24.52 -6.10 1.49
C THR A 436 25.18 -7.13 0.58
N ILE A 437 24.42 -7.72 -0.34
CA ILE A 437 24.93 -8.69 -1.33
C ILE A 437 24.99 -8.11 -2.75
N GLY A 438 24.90 -6.77 -2.87
CA GLY A 438 25.11 -6.05 -4.13
C GLY A 438 23.95 -6.09 -5.11
N ARG A 439 22.69 -6.23 -4.62
CA ARG A 439 21.48 -6.23 -5.45
C ARG A 439 20.86 -4.84 -5.62
N ASP A 440 21.62 -3.77 -5.41
CA ASP A 440 21.12 -2.41 -5.63
C ASP A 440 20.53 -2.26 -7.04
N GLY A 441 19.29 -1.76 -7.12
CA GLY A 441 18.55 -1.59 -8.38
C GLY A 441 17.90 -2.87 -8.93
N ASP A 442 17.94 -4.00 -8.21
CA ASP A 442 17.31 -5.28 -8.60
C ASP A 442 16.50 -5.89 -7.43
N ILE A 443 15.90 -5.03 -6.60
CA ILE A 443 15.16 -5.46 -5.41
C ILE A 443 13.67 -5.20 -5.56
N VAL A 444 12.87 -6.25 -5.49
CA VAL A 444 11.41 -6.21 -5.34
C VAL A 444 11.02 -7.15 -4.20
N ASN A 445 10.32 -6.62 -3.21
CA ASN A 445 9.71 -7.38 -2.14
C ASN A 445 8.20 -7.43 -2.38
N LEU A 446 7.67 -8.60 -2.78
CA LEU A 446 6.22 -8.81 -2.82
C LEU A 446 5.73 -8.91 -1.38
N THR A 447 4.76 -8.11 -0.97
CA THR A 447 4.33 -8.03 0.42
C THR A 447 2.81 -7.85 0.54
N ARG A 448 2.18 -8.50 1.53
CA ARG A 448 0.72 -8.42 1.71
C ARG A 448 0.25 -7.08 2.28
N CYS A 449 1.09 -6.42 3.05
CA CYS A 449 0.78 -5.14 3.67
C CYS A 449 1.92 -4.14 3.51
N ALA A 450 1.57 -2.86 3.62
CA ALA A 450 2.51 -1.76 3.64
C ALA A 450 1.98 -0.64 4.55
N TRP A 451 2.89 0.16 5.09
CA TRP A 451 2.57 1.41 5.77
C TRP A 451 3.24 2.57 5.04
N ALA A 452 2.89 3.81 5.39
CA ALA A 452 3.49 5.00 4.80
C ALA A 452 5.04 4.94 4.87
N GLY A 453 5.70 5.16 3.75
CA GLY A 453 7.15 5.04 3.60
C GLY A 453 7.66 3.64 3.22
N SER A 454 6.79 2.63 3.08
CA SER A 454 7.20 1.29 2.64
C SER A 454 7.70 1.27 1.20
N GLN A 455 7.24 2.18 0.35
CA GLN A 455 7.64 2.25 -1.06
C GLN A 455 9.16 2.32 -1.24
N ARG A 456 9.88 3.00 -0.34
CA ARG A 456 11.35 3.13 -0.41
C ARG A 456 12.11 1.83 -0.20
N TYR A 457 11.43 0.78 0.23
CA TYR A 457 11.99 -0.55 0.46
C TYR A 457 11.57 -1.57 -0.60
N GLY A 458 11.18 -1.10 -1.79
CA GLY A 458 10.82 -1.97 -2.91
C GLY A 458 9.55 -2.78 -2.68
N SER A 459 8.60 -2.24 -1.91
CA SER A 459 7.36 -2.92 -1.57
C SER A 459 6.40 -2.95 -2.76
N LEU A 460 6.16 -4.15 -3.29
CA LEU A 460 5.10 -4.48 -4.23
C LEU A 460 3.96 -5.12 -3.44
N VAL A 461 2.82 -4.44 -3.31
CA VAL A 461 1.68 -4.94 -2.54
C VAL A 461 0.72 -5.70 -3.46
N TRP A 462 0.12 -6.78 -2.96
CA TRP A 462 -0.93 -7.49 -3.68
C TRP A 462 -2.24 -7.50 -2.89
N SER A 463 -3.33 -7.87 -3.57
CA SER A 463 -4.71 -7.84 -3.09
C SER A 463 -5.01 -8.68 -1.83
N GLY A 464 -4.06 -9.48 -1.33
CA GLY A 464 -4.35 -10.48 -0.30
C GLY A 464 -5.28 -11.59 -0.80
N ASP A 465 -5.89 -12.33 0.13
CA ASP A 465 -6.67 -13.54 -0.14
C ASP A 465 -8.13 -13.21 -0.49
N VAL A 466 -8.33 -12.49 -1.60
CA VAL A 466 -9.67 -12.10 -2.07
C VAL A 466 -10.39 -13.25 -2.78
N GLY A 467 -11.73 -13.20 -2.81
CA GLY A 467 -12.55 -14.21 -3.47
C GLY A 467 -12.48 -14.16 -5.00
N SER A 468 -12.80 -15.30 -5.64
CA SER A 468 -12.93 -15.40 -7.09
C SER A 468 -14.32 -14.97 -7.55
N THR A 469 -14.62 -13.68 -7.44
CA THR A 469 -15.90 -13.10 -7.84
C THR A 469 -15.75 -11.81 -8.65
N PHE A 470 -16.76 -11.45 -9.43
CA PHE A 470 -16.79 -10.16 -10.13
C PHE A 470 -16.90 -8.96 -9.17
N ALA A 471 -17.45 -9.15 -7.96
CA ALA A 471 -17.47 -8.13 -6.93
C ALA A 471 -16.04 -7.83 -6.42
N ASP A 472 -15.25 -8.89 -6.20
CA ASP A 472 -13.83 -8.74 -5.82
C ASP A 472 -13.01 -8.10 -6.96
N LEU A 473 -13.19 -8.53 -8.22
CA LEU A 473 -12.54 -7.89 -9.37
C LEU A 473 -12.83 -6.38 -9.41
N ARG A 474 -14.09 -5.98 -9.19
CA ARG A 474 -14.47 -4.57 -9.17
C ARG A 474 -13.78 -3.81 -8.04
N ALA A 475 -13.69 -4.40 -6.85
CA ALA A 475 -13.02 -3.80 -5.71
C ALA A 475 -11.52 -3.59 -5.96
N GLN A 476 -10.86 -4.48 -6.74
CA GLN A 476 -9.43 -4.33 -7.03
C GLN A 476 -9.11 -3.09 -7.87
N ILE A 477 -10.05 -2.58 -8.66
CA ILE A 477 -9.82 -1.34 -9.42
C ILE A 477 -9.68 -0.16 -8.46
N THR A 478 -10.59 -0.03 -7.49
CA THR A 478 -10.49 1.03 -6.47
C THR A 478 -9.29 0.83 -5.55
N CYS A 479 -8.95 -0.41 -5.17
CA CYS A 479 -7.75 -0.73 -4.40
C CYS A 479 -6.48 -0.27 -5.12
N ALA A 480 -6.34 -0.57 -6.42
CA ALA A 480 -5.18 -0.14 -7.21
C ALA A 480 -5.04 1.39 -7.28
N ILE A 481 -6.17 2.11 -7.46
CA ILE A 481 -6.19 3.58 -7.45
C ILE A 481 -5.77 4.10 -6.06
N HIS A 482 -6.36 3.58 -4.99
CA HIS A 482 -6.07 4.04 -3.62
C HIS A 482 -4.64 3.72 -3.18
N MET A 483 -4.09 2.57 -3.55
CA MET A 483 -2.69 2.24 -3.28
C MET A 483 -1.75 3.22 -3.95
N GLY A 484 -1.98 3.55 -5.23
CA GLY A 484 -1.25 4.58 -5.93
C GLY A 484 -1.35 5.94 -5.24
N MET A 485 -2.56 6.36 -4.86
CA MET A 485 -2.82 7.64 -4.15
C MET A 485 -2.29 7.65 -2.70
N ALA A 486 -2.02 6.49 -2.10
CA ALA A 486 -1.37 6.38 -0.79
C ALA A 486 0.16 6.30 -0.89
N GLY A 487 0.73 6.46 -2.10
CA GLY A 487 2.17 6.51 -2.34
C GLY A 487 2.85 5.15 -2.49
N ILE A 488 2.10 4.08 -2.71
CA ILE A 488 2.61 2.76 -3.07
C ILE A 488 2.33 2.54 -4.57
N PRO A 489 3.27 2.91 -5.46
CA PRO A 489 3.04 2.83 -6.90
C PRO A 489 3.09 1.40 -7.45
N TRP A 490 3.63 0.45 -6.70
CA TRP A 490 3.78 -0.94 -7.08
C TRP A 490 2.65 -1.77 -6.48
N PHE A 491 1.72 -2.18 -7.33
CA PHE A 491 0.56 -2.97 -6.94
C PHE A 491 0.29 -4.08 -7.95
N THR A 492 -0.22 -5.21 -7.46
CA THR A 492 -0.67 -6.35 -8.25
C THR A 492 -1.87 -7.01 -7.58
N THR A 493 -2.47 -7.99 -8.24
CA THR A 493 -3.56 -8.80 -7.66
C THR A 493 -3.29 -10.28 -7.90
N ASP A 494 -3.97 -11.13 -7.14
CA ASP A 494 -4.11 -12.53 -7.50
C ASP A 494 -5.09 -12.62 -8.67
N MET A 495 -4.57 -12.96 -9.86
CA MET A 495 -5.35 -12.97 -11.09
C MET A 495 -6.46 -14.02 -11.02
N GLY A 496 -7.72 -13.58 -11.06
CA GLY A 496 -8.88 -14.43 -10.87
C GLY A 496 -9.36 -14.57 -9.42
N GLY A 497 -8.78 -13.80 -8.49
CA GLY A 497 -8.96 -13.97 -7.04
C GLY A 497 -8.11 -15.10 -6.47
N PHE A 498 -7.95 -15.15 -5.17
CA PHE A 498 -7.21 -16.21 -4.48
C PHE A 498 -8.11 -17.42 -4.17
N HIS A 499 -9.20 -17.21 -3.43
CA HIS A 499 -10.09 -18.28 -2.98
C HIS A 499 -11.13 -18.72 -4.02
N ASP A 500 -11.51 -20.01 -3.97
CA ASP A 500 -12.68 -20.58 -4.62
C ASP A 500 -12.68 -20.60 -6.16
N GLY A 501 -11.53 -20.46 -6.79
CA GLY A 501 -11.40 -20.57 -8.24
C GLY A 501 -11.56 -22.01 -8.74
N ILE A 502 -12.70 -22.35 -9.40
CA ILE A 502 -12.98 -23.68 -9.94
C ILE A 502 -12.58 -23.72 -11.41
N ILE A 503 -11.46 -24.38 -11.75
CA ILE A 503 -10.80 -24.27 -13.05
C ILE A 503 -11.62 -24.85 -14.23
N ASP A 504 -12.53 -25.78 -13.99
CA ASP A 504 -13.43 -26.38 -14.98
C ASP A 504 -14.82 -25.70 -15.06
N SER A 505 -15.04 -24.60 -14.28
CA SER A 505 -16.24 -23.77 -14.36
C SER A 505 -16.12 -22.71 -15.46
N ASP A 506 -17.15 -22.60 -16.30
CA ASP A 506 -17.20 -21.57 -17.35
C ASP A 506 -17.31 -20.16 -16.74
N ASP A 507 -18.03 -20.01 -15.63
CA ASP A 507 -18.14 -18.74 -14.89
C ASP A 507 -16.76 -18.27 -14.37
N PHE A 508 -15.97 -19.20 -13.83
CA PHE A 508 -14.62 -18.86 -13.38
C PHE A 508 -13.67 -18.56 -14.55
N LYS A 509 -13.78 -19.29 -15.68
CA LYS A 509 -12.98 -18.99 -16.86
C LYS A 509 -13.28 -17.60 -17.44
N GLU A 510 -14.55 -17.17 -17.42
CA GLU A 510 -14.90 -15.81 -17.81
C GLU A 510 -14.30 -14.78 -16.84
N LEU A 511 -14.45 -14.98 -15.53
CA LEU A 511 -13.85 -14.11 -14.52
C LEU A 511 -12.33 -14.01 -14.70
N LEU A 512 -11.65 -15.15 -14.86
CA LEU A 512 -10.21 -15.21 -15.06
C LEU A 512 -9.76 -14.49 -16.33
N ALA A 513 -10.50 -14.63 -17.43
CA ALA A 513 -10.24 -13.90 -18.67
C ALA A 513 -10.33 -12.38 -18.48
N ARG A 514 -11.39 -11.90 -17.79
CA ARG A 514 -11.57 -10.47 -17.46
C ARG A 514 -10.48 -9.97 -16.53
N TRP A 515 -10.10 -10.77 -15.53
CA TRP A 515 -9.04 -10.42 -14.59
C TRP A 515 -7.65 -10.42 -15.26
N CYS A 516 -7.39 -11.35 -16.16
CA CYS A 516 -6.16 -11.37 -16.97
C CYS A 516 -6.01 -10.08 -17.79
N ALA A 517 -7.10 -9.66 -18.44
CA ALA A 517 -7.14 -8.42 -19.21
C ALA A 517 -6.89 -7.18 -18.31
N PHE A 518 -7.49 -7.14 -17.13
CA PHE A 518 -7.25 -6.09 -16.13
C PHE A 518 -5.78 -6.09 -15.64
N SER A 519 -5.25 -7.27 -15.29
CA SER A 519 -3.89 -7.41 -14.77
C SER A 519 -2.81 -6.98 -15.78
N CYS A 520 -3.10 -7.04 -17.07
CA CYS A 520 -2.22 -6.53 -18.13
C CYS A 520 -1.91 -5.02 -17.97
N PHE A 521 -2.86 -4.26 -17.40
CA PHE A 521 -2.76 -2.81 -17.14
C PHE A 521 -2.62 -2.49 -15.64
N LEU A 522 -2.01 -3.41 -14.89
CA LEU A 522 -1.52 -3.16 -13.53
C LEU A 522 0.01 -2.96 -13.55
N PRO A 523 0.59 -2.37 -12.50
CA PRO A 523 2.04 -2.24 -12.39
C PRO A 523 2.77 -3.56 -12.60
N VAL A 524 2.34 -4.65 -11.97
CA VAL A 524 2.90 -6.01 -12.19
C VAL A 524 1.79 -6.97 -12.59
N MET A 525 2.04 -7.78 -13.63
CA MET A 525 1.12 -8.80 -14.13
C MET A 525 1.47 -10.17 -13.52
N ARG A 526 0.72 -10.58 -12.49
CA ARG A 526 0.99 -11.80 -11.71
C ARG A 526 -0.20 -12.75 -11.73
N ASN A 527 0.05 -14.02 -12.06
CA ASN A 527 -0.92 -15.10 -11.94
C ASN A 527 -0.67 -15.87 -10.65
N HIS A 528 -1.67 -15.95 -9.78
CA HIS A 528 -1.66 -16.73 -8.55
C HIS A 528 -3.07 -17.07 -8.12
N GLY A 529 -3.22 -18.09 -7.26
CA GLY A 529 -4.48 -18.43 -6.61
C GLY A 529 -4.52 -19.89 -6.17
N ASP A 530 -5.44 -20.15 -5.25
CA ASP A 530 -5.81 -21.47 -4.76
C ASP A 530 -6.97 -22.02 -5.60
N ARG A 531 -6.68 -22.96 -6.49
CA ARG A 531 -7.62 -23.49 -7.48
C ARG A 531 -8.16 -24.85 -7.09
N SER A 532 -9.35 -25.19 -7.56
CA SER A 532 -9.97 -26.51 -7.38
C SER A 532 -10.67 -27.00 -8.64
N LEU A 533 -11.09 -28.27 -8.65
CA LEU A 533 -11.94 -28.89 -9.66
C LEU A 533 -13.30 -29.25 -9.03
N HIS A 534 -14.39 -29.15 -9.78
CA HIS A 534 -15.72 -29.61 -9.32
C HIS A 534 -15.72 -31.08 -8.89
N THR A 535 -14.92 -31.89 -9.53
CA THR A 535 -14.89 -33.35 -9.33
C THR A 535 -14.03 -33.78 -8.14
N THR A 536 -13.22 -32.89 -7.58
CA THR A 536 -12.35 -33.21 -6.43
C THR A 536 -12.98 -32.76 -5.13
N THR A 537 -13.38 -33.70 -4.30
CA THR A 537 -13.80 -33.46 -2.91
C THR A 537 -12.57 -33.34 -2.02
N GLY A 538 -11.85 -32.23 -2.12
CA GLY A 538 -10.64 -31.97 -1.32
C GLY A 538 -9.42 -31.71 -2.18
N LYS A 539 -8.47 -31.03 -1.57
CA LYS A 539 -7.18 -30.70 -2.17
C LYS A 539 -6.22 -31.87 -1.99
N GLU A 540 -5.32 -32.01 -2.94
CA GLU A 540 -4.25 -33.01 -2.85
C GLU A 540 -3.29 -32.67 -1.70
N THR A 541 -2.95 -33.66 -0.89
CA THR A 541 -1.97 -33.55 0.20
C THR A 541 -0.82 -34.51 -0.02
N ILE A 542 0.38 -34.13 0.44
CA ILE A 542 1.56 -34.98 0.41
C ILE A 542 2.01 -35.23 1.85
N THR A 543 2.52 -36.45 2.11
CA THR A 543 3.16 -36.80 3.35
C THR A 543 4.65 -36.98 3.07
N ASN A 544 5.51 -36.33 3.87
CA ASN A 544 6.96 -36.48 3.75
C ASN A 544 7.43 -37.85 4.35
N SER A 545 8.71 -38.18 4.20
CA SER A 545 9.30 -39.43 4.73
C SER A 545 9.27 -39.53 6.25
N ALA A 546 9.15 -38.40 6.96
CA ALA A 546 8.98 -38.37 8.41
C ALA A 546 7.55 -38.66 8.87
N GLY A 547 6.58 -38.69 7.92
CA GLY A 547 5.17 -38.92 8.20
C GLY A 547 4.37 -37.64 8.45
N ASP A 548 4.97 -36.45 8.27
CA ASP A 548 4.26 -35.19 8.39
C ASP A 548 3.39 -34.93 7.15
N HIS A 549 2.15 -34.57 7.39
CA HIS A 549 1.27 -34.12 6.32
C HIS A 549 1.63 -32.68 5.92
N ARG A 550 1.68 -32.44 4.61
CA ARG A 550 1.83 -31.10 4.06
C ARG A 550 0.48 -30.50 3.70
N SER A 551 0.33 -29.22 3.91
CA SER A 551 -0.88 -28.49 3.56
C SER A 551 -1.27 -28.72 2.09
N PRO A 552 -2.60 -28.78 1.81
CA PRO A 552 -3.07 -29.11 0.48
C PRO A 552 -2.56 -28.14 -0.59
N SER A 553 -2.34 -28.67 -1.80
CA SER A 553 -2.12 -27.86 -3.00
C SER A 553 -3.42 -27.71 -3.77
N GLY A 554 -3.61 -26.55 -4.41
CA GLY A 554 -4.68 -26.31 -5.35
C GLY A 554 -4.49 -27.06 -6.69
N ALA A 555 -5.51 -27.00 -7.56
CA ALA A 555 -5.41 -27.45 -8.94
C ALA A 555 -4.39 -26.59 -9.73
N ASP A 556 -4.02 -27.08 -10.93
CA ASP A 556 -3.07 -26.37 -11.80
C ASP A 556 -3.56 -24.96 -12.15
N ASN A 557 -2.64 -23.99 -12.21
CA ASN A 557 -2.93 -22.56 -12.42
C ASN A 557 -2.15 -21.96 -13.61
N GLU A 558 -1.59 -22.78 -14.47
CA GLU A 558 -0.89 -22.32 -15.67
C GLU A 558 -1.91 -21.91 -16.76
N PRO A 559 -1.57 -21.01 -17.68
CA PRO A 559 -2.50 -20.55 -18.71
C PRO A 559 -3.21 -21.66 -19.49
N TRP A 560 -2.53 -22.79 -19.73
CA TRP A 560 -3.07 -23.95 -20.47
C TRP A 560 -3.94 -24.89 -19.63
N SER A 561 -3.98 -24.72 -18.31
CA SER A 561 -4.76 -25.58 -17.41
C SER A 561 -6.27 -25.33 -17.51
N TYR A 562 -6.66 -24.20 -18.07
CA TYR A 562 -8.06 -23.77 -18.22
C TYR A 562 -8.68 -24.08 -19.58
N GLY A 563 -7.90 -24.72 -20.46
CA GLY A 563 -8.32 -25.06 -21.82
C GLY A 563 -7.83 -24.06 -22.88
N PRO A 564 -8.01 -24.40 -24.17
CA PRO A 564 -7.35 -23.68 -25.26
C PRO A 564 -7.83 -22.25 -25.45
N GLU A 565 -9.08 -21.93 -25.17
CA GLU A 565 -9.62 -20.58 -25.29
C GLU A 565 -8.98 -19.64 -24.26
N THR A 566 -8.94 -20.05 -23.00
CA THR A 566 -8.30 -19.26 -21.91
C THR A 566 -6.80 -19.14 -22.15
N GLU A 567 -6.11 -20.20 -22.63
CA GLU A 567 -4.70 -20.10 -23.01
C GLU A 567 -4.46 -19.04 -24.10
N GLN A 568 -5.33 -18.95 -25.09
CA GLN A 568 -5.24 -17.93 -26.15
C GLN A 568 -5.39 -16.51 -25.58
N ILE A 569 -6.32 -16.32 -24.63
CA ILE A 569 -6.53 -15.02 -23.96
C ILE A 569 -5.28 -14.63 -23.17
N PHE A 570 -4.71 -15.54 -22.38
CA PHE A 570 -3.44 -15.27 -21.70
C PHE A 570 -2.32 -14.90 -22.66
N ARG A 571 -2.14 -15.65 -23.74
CA ARG A 571 -1.13 -15.37 -24.77
C ARG A 571 -1.29 -13.96 -25.35
N LYS A 572 -2.52 -13.56 -25.64
CA LYS A 572 -2.85 -12.22 -26.15
C LYS A 572 -2.43 -11.14 -25.16
N PHE A 573 -2.86 -11.23 -23.91
CA PHE A 573 -2.57 -10.18 -22.93
C PHE A 573 -1.12 -10.18 -22.47
N ILE A 574 -0.44 -11.33 -22.42
CA ILE A 574 1.01 -11.38 -22.19
C ILE A 574 1.75 -10.71 -23.37
N ALA A 575 1.34 -10.93 -24.61
CA ALA A 575 1.95 -10.27 -25.76
C ALA A 575 1.73 -8.74 -25.76
N ILE A 576 0.54 -8.28 -25.34
CA ILE A 576 0.25 -6.86 -25.12
C ILE A 576 1.16 -6.31 -24.02
N ARG A 577 1.32 -7.01 -22.91
CA ARG A 577 2.21 -6.62 -21.79
C ARG A 577 3.65 -6.50 -22.27
N GLU A 578 4.15 -7.43 -23.06
CA GLU A 578 5.47 -7.36 -23.67
C GLU A 578 5.63 -6.14 -24.57
N LYS A 579 4.62 -5.83 -25.37
CA LYS A 579 4.61 -4.65 -26.24
C LYS A 579 4.63 -3.34 -25.42
N MET A 580 3.98 -3.31 -24.26
CA MET A 580 3.93 -2.15 -23.38
C MET A 580 5.20 -1.96 -22.52
N ARG A 581 6.17 -2.87 -22.53
CA ARG A 581 7.38 -2.73 -21.67
C ARG A 581 8.03 -1.34 -21.72
N PRO A 582 8.24 -0.69 -22.88
CA PRO A 582 8.82 0.64 -22.92
C PRO A 582 7.98 1.67 -22.13
N TYR A 583 6.68 1.70 -22.38
CA TYR A 583 5.76 2.60 -21.69
C TYR A 583 5.67 2.30 -20.18
N THR A 584 5.53 1.03 -19.82
CA THR A 584 5.50 0.62 -18.41
C THR A 584 6.78 1.01 -17.68
N ARG A 585 7.94 0.91 -18.34
CA ARG A 585 9.23 1.37 -17.78
C ARG A 585 9.22 2.87 -17.53
N GLU A 586 8.74 3.67 -18.47
CA GLU A 586 8.62 5.12 -18.30
C GLU A 586 7.72 5.49 -17.09
N LEU A 587 6.65 4.72 -16.88
CA LEU A 587 5.78 4.93 -15.71
C LEU A 587 6.48 4.58 -14.39
N PHE A 588 7.26 3.52 -14.34
CA PHE A 588 8.07 3.17 -13.16
C PHE A 588 9.17 4.20 -12.89
N GLU A 589 9.81 4.73 -13.93
CA GLU A 589 10.79 5.82 -13.79
C GLU A 589 10.13 7.10 -13.25
N SER A 590 8.91 7.43 -13.69
CA SER A 590 8.13 8.54 -13.15
C SER A 590 7.73 8.32 -11.69
N ALA A 591 7.43 7.08 -11.30
CA ALA A 591 7.17 6.72 -9.90
C ALA A 591 8.44 6.86 -9.05
N HIS A 592 9.60 6.45 -9.56
CA HIS A 592 10.89 6.62 -8.91
C HIS A 592 11.26 8.10 -8.77
N ALA A 593 11.20 8.87 -9.84
CA ALA A 593 11.67 10.25 -9.87
C ALA A 593 10.75 11.23 -9.13
N ASP A 594 9.43 11.06 -9.31
CA ASP A 594 8.43 12.04 -8.90
C ASP A 594 7.28 11.48 -8.06
N GLY A 595 7.35 10.20 -7.64
CA GLY A 595 6.31 9.55 -6.83
C GLY A 595 4.97 9.39 -7.55
N GLN A 596 4.95 9.40 -8.88
CA GLN A 596 3.70 9.32 -9.65
C GLN A 596 3.13 7.90 -9.65
N PRO A 597 1.83 7.71 -9.36
CA PRO A 597 1.22 6.39 -9.45
C PRO A 597 1.11 5.91 -10.90
N LEU A 598 1.26 4.60 -11.14
CA LEU A 598 1.04 4.01 -12.46
C LEU A 598 -0.46 3.87 -12.74
N VAL A 599 -1.23 3.44 -11.75
CA VAL A 599 -2.70 3.37 -11.79
C VAL A 599 -3.26 4.63 -11.16
N ARG A 600 -4.09 5.37 -11.88
CA ARG A 600 -4.60 6.69 -11.48
C ARG A 600 -6.11 6.74 -11.67
N GLY A 601 -6.84 7.25 -10.68
CA GLY A 601 -8.25 7.61 -10.90
C GLY A 601 -8.39 8.71 -11.96
N LEU A 602 -9.52 8.77 -12.65
CA LEU A 602 -9.74 9.78 -13.69
C LEU A 602 -9.57 11.20 -13.14
N PHE A 603 -9.95 11.43 -11.89
CA PHE A 603 -9.79 12.72 -11.19
C PHE A 603 -8.32 13.18 -11.09
N TYR A 604 -7.37 12.26 -11.20
CA TYR A 604 -5.94 12.58 -11.11
C TYR A 604 -5.45 13.35 -12.33
N GLU A 605 -5.83 12.87 -13.52
CA GLU A 605 -5.49 13.49 -14.82
C GLU A 605 -6.46 14.60 -15.21
N PHE A 606 -7.69 14.56 -14.68
CA PHE A 606 -8.77 15.50 -15.00
C PHE A 606 -9.37 16.13 -13.73
N PRO A 607 -8.57 16.81 -12.89
CA PRO A 607 -9.04 17.31 -11.59
C PRO A 607 -10.09 18.41 -11.68
N GLN A 608 -10.27 19.03 -12.87
CA GLN A 608 -11.29 20.06 -13.11
C GLN A 608 -12.61 19.49 -13.66
N ASP A 609 -12.64 18.19 -13.98
CA ASP A 609 -13.83 17.52 -14.50
C ASP A 609 -14.56 16.81 -13.34
N GLU A 610 -15.55 17.49 -12.76
CA GLU A 610 -16.32 16.93 -11.65
C GLU A 610 -17.08 15.64 -12.03
N SER A 611 -17.38 15.45 -13.32
CA SER A 611 -18.16 14.30 -13.79
C SER A 611 -17.43 12.96 -13.64
N VAL A 612 -16.10 12.98 -13.56
CA VAL A 612 -15.27 11.78 -13.48
C VAL A 612 -14.77 11.46 -12.07
N SER A 613 -15.05 12.34 -11.11
CA SER A 613 -14.46 12.26 -9.76
C SER A 613 -14.94 11.07 -8.91
N ASP A 614 -16.09 10.48 -9.24
CA ASP A 614 -16.67 9.34 -8.54
C ASP A 614 -16.70 8.04 -9.38
N ILE A 615 -16.05 8.05 -10.57
CA ILE A 615 -15.99 6.86 -11.43
C ILE A 615 -14.98 5.87 -10.85
N ALA A 616 -15.48 4.72 -10.39
CA ALA A 616 -14.73 3.74 -9.61
C ALA A 616 -14.28 2.52 -10.43
N ASP A 617 -14.75 2.37 -11.66
CA ASP A 617 -14.53 1.20 -12.53
C ASP A 617 -13.84 1.52 -13.87
N GLU A 618 -13.26 2.71 -13.94
CA GLU A 618 -12.39 3.19 -15.01
C GLU A 618 -11.18 3.88 -14.41
N TYR A 619 -10.02 3.75 -15.05
CA TYR A 619 -8.78 4.37 -14.56
C TYR A 619 -7.82 4.69 -15.69
N MET A 620 -6.86 5.57 -15.42
CA MET A 620 -5.73 5.82 -16.30
C MET A 620 -4.55 4.92 -15.91
N PHE A 621 -4.00 4.20 -16.87
CA PHE A 621 -2.69 3.57 -16.75
C PHE A 621 -1.64 4.53 -17.31
N GLY A 622 -0.95 5.22 -16.40
CA GLY A 622 -0.16 6.40 -16.75
C GLY A 622 -1.04 7.56 -17.26
N PRO A 623 -0.44 8.56 -17.92
CA PRO A 623 -1.17 9.71 -18.46
C PRO A 623 -1.92 9.41 -19.77
N ASP A 624 -1.59 8.32 -20.48
CA ASP A 624 -1.93 8.15 -21.89
C ASP A 624 -3.04 7.13 -22.15
N ILE A 625 -3.19 6.10 -21.30
CA ILE A 625 -4.10 4.99 -21.57
C ILE A 625 -5.26 4.97 -20.56
N LEU A 626 -6.47 5.22 -21.04
CA LEU A 626 -7.71 4.98 -20.31
C LEU A 626 -8.06 3.49 -20.40
N VAL A 627 -8.26 2.84 -19.26
CA VAL A 627 -8.61 1.42 -19.14
C VAL A 627 -9.98 1.28 -18.50
N THR A 628 -10.85 0.48 -19.14
CA THR A 628 -12.24 0.33 -18.70
C THR A 628 -12.61 -1.15 -18.56
N PRO A 629 -12.22 -1.79 -17.43
CA PRO A 629 -12.43 -3.22 -17.22
C PRO A 629 -13.91 -3.63 -17.30
N VAL A 630 -14.17 -4.84 -17.76
CA VAL A 630 -15.51 -5.44 -17.73
C VAL A 630 -15.68 -6.15 -16.41
N VAL A 631 -16.56 -5.61 -15.55
CA VAL A 631 -16.73 -6.03 -14.16
C VAL A 631 -18.08 -6.68 -13.87
N GLU A 632 -18.76 -7.17 -14.91
CA GLU A 632 -20.06 -7.86 -14.81
C GLU A 632 -20.02 -9.17 -15.59
N ALA A 633 -20.49 -10.24 -14.96
CA ALA A 633 -20.59 -11.54 -15.58
C ALA A 633 -21.50 -11.50 -16.81
N GLY A 634 -21.10 -12.16 -17.89
CA GLY A 634 -21.86 -12.24 -19.12
C GLY A 634 -21.94 -10.97 -19.95
N ALA A 635 -21.35 -9.87 -19.52
CA ALA A 635 -21.35 -8.61 -20.27
C ALA A 635 -20.55 -8.75 -21.58
N ARG A 636 -21.12 -8.23 -22.67
CA ARG A 636 -20.47 -8.21 -24.01
C ARG A 636 -20.44 -6.80 -24.61
N SER A 637 -20.82 -5.81 -23.81
CA SER A 637 -20.67 -4.38 -24.10
C SER A 637 -20.34 -3.63 -22.82
N ARG A 638 -19.73 -2.46 -22.95
CA ARG A 638 -19.32 -1.60 -21.83
C ARG A 638 -19.69 -0.15 -22.15
N GLU A 639 -20.36 0.53 -21.21
CA GLU A 639 -20.46 1.99 -21.24
C GLU A 639 -19.12 2.55 -20.70
N VAL A 640 -18.57 3.51 -21.44
CA VAL A 640 -17.28 4.15 -21.13
C VAL A 640 -17.48 5.65 -21.05
N THR A 641 -16.91 6.26 -20.02
CA THR A 641 -16.81 7.70 -19.89
C THR A 641 -15.46 8.16 -20.45
N LEU A 642 -15.48 8.96 -21.49
CA LEU A 642 -14.30 9.59 -22.07
C LEU A 642 -14.06 10.94 -21.38
N PRO A 643 -13.08 11.08 -20.48
CA PRO A 643 -12.91 12.29 -19.67
C PRO A 643 -12.44 13.49 -20.48
N GLY A 644 -12.57 14.68 -19.87
CA GLY A 644 -12.13 15.95 -20.42
C GLY A 644 -13.20 16.64 -21.29
N ASN A 645 -12.80 17.22 -22.39
CA ASN A 645 -13.68 17.97 -23.30
C ASN A 645 -13.30 17.72 -24.77
N ALA A 646 -13.99 18.36 -25.70
CA ALA A 646 -13.79 18.14 -27.15
C ALA A 646 -12.39 18.48 -27.69
N SER A 647 -11.52 19.12 -26.90
CA SER A 647 -10.12 19.35 -27.30
C SER A 647 -9.21 18.13 -27.07
N ILE A 648 -9.68 17.13 -26.31
CA ILE A 648 -8.99 15.89 -26.03
C ILE A 648 -9.57 14.81 -26.92
N THR A 649 -8.71 14.01 -27.55
CA THR A 649 -9.14 12.89 -28.37
C THR A 649 -8.80 11.55 -27.72
N TRP A 650 -9.70 10.58 -27.92
CA TRP A 650 -9.56 9.20 -27.42
C TRP A 650 -9.62 8.23 -28.58
N THR A 651 -8.53 7.53 -28.85
CA THR A 651 -8.46 6.49 -29.89
C THR A 651 -8.72 5.13 -29.29
N ASP A 652 -9.78 4.47 -29.68
CA ASP A 652 -10.06 3.06 -29.30
C ASP A 652 -8.92 2.17 -29.82
N LEU A 653 -8.18 1.56 -28.91
CA LEU A 653 -7.00 0.75 -29.24
C LEU A 653 -7.34 -0.54 -30.02
N ARG A 654 -8.58 -1.00 -29.98
CA ARG A 654 -9.05 -2.16 -30.72
C ARG A 654 -9.43 -1.80 -32.17
N THR A 655 -10.19 -0.72 -32.34
CA THR A 655 -10.85 -0.38 -33.62
C THR A 655 -10.19 0.76 -34.39
N SER A 656 -9.26 1.48 -33.76
CA SER A 656 -8.65 2.74 -34.26
C SER A 656 -9.65 3.90 -34.40
N LYS A 657 -10.88 3.74 -33.90
CA LYS A 657 -11.88 4.80 -33.98
C LYS A 657 -11.54 5.90 -32.97
N VAL A 658 -11.62 7.16 -33.45
CA VAL A 658 -11.33 8.34 -32.63
C VAL A 658 -12.64 8.95 -32.16
N TYR A 659 -12.65 9.33 -30.87
CA TYR A 659 -13.76 10.00 -30.19
C TYR A 659 -13.26 11.29 -29.54
N GLU A 660 -14.13 12.25 -29.35
CA GLU A 660 -13.87 13.44 -28.54
C GLU A 660 -14.09 13.11 -27.05
N GLY A 661 -13.37 13.79 -26.15
CA GLY A 661 -13.60 13.73 -24.72
C GLY A 661 -14.90 14.41 -24.30
N GLY A 662 -15.30 14.23 -23.03
CA GLY A 662 -16.50 14.82 -22.46
C GLY A 662 -17.81 14.11 -22.84
N GLN A 663 -17.74 12.83 -23.22
CA GLN A 663 -18.93 12.06 -23.60
C GLN A 663 -18.91 10.64 -23.05
N LYS A 664 -20.06 10.02 -23.03
CA LYS A 664 -20.20 8.58 -22.77
C LYS A 664 -20.48 7.85 -24.07
N ILE A 665 -19.85 6.69 -24.23
CA ILE A 665 -20.03 5.82 -25.38
C ILE A 665 -20.28 4.39 -24.92
N THR A 666 -20.92 3.57 -25.77
CA THR A 666 -21.01 2.13 -25.57
C THR A 666 -20.15 1.43 -26.61
N VAL A 667 -19.32 0.53 -26.18
CA VAL A 667 -18.43 -0.28 -27.02
C VAL A 667 -18.63 -1.77 -26.79
N ASP A 668 -18.34 -2.58 -27.81
CA ASP A 668 -18.34 -4.04 -27.66
C ASP A 668 -17.21 -4.47 -26.72
N ALA A 669 -17.48 -5.50 -25.92
CA ALA A 669 -16.56 -6.07 -24.94
C ALA A 669 -16.58 -7.60 -24.99
N GLY A 670 -16.02 -8.18 -26.05
CA GLY A 670 -15.81 -9.64 -26.17
C GLY A 670 -15.02 -10.20 -24.97
N ILE A 671 -15.13 -11.50 -24.72
CA ILE A 671 -14.47 -12.15 -23.57
C ILE A 671 -12.94 -12.01 -23.60
N ASP A 672 -12.39 -11.92 -24.79
CA ASP A 672 -10.96 -11.81 -25.08
C ASP A 672 -10.46 -10.35 -25.21
N THR A 673 -11.24 -9.37 -24.76
CA THR A 673 -10.90 -7.96 -24.90
C THR A 673 -11.19 -7.15 -23.63
N ILE A 674 -10.48 -6.05 -23.48
CA ILE A 674 -10.74 -4.97 -22.52
C ILE A 674 -10.83 -3.67 -23.33
N PRO A 675 -11.91 -2.88 -23.22
CA PRO A 675 -11.92 -1.59 -23.86
C PRO A 675 -10.86 -0.68 -23.24
N ALA A 676 -9.97 -0.15 -24.09
CA ALA A 676 -8.96 0.81 -23.67
C ALA A 676 -8.73 1.83 -24.78
N PHE A 677 -8.37 3.05 -24.39
CA PHE A 677 -8.30 4.20 -25.29
C PHE A 677 -7.00 4.95 -25.08
N ALA A 678 -6.35 5.33 -26.18
CA ALA A 678 -5.19 6.18 -26.17
C ALA A 678 -5.60 7.67 -26.22
N ARG A 679 -5.04 8.45 -25.32
CA ARG A 679 -5.23 9.90 -25.26
C ARG A 679 -4.39 10.57 -26.34
N ASP A 680 -5.00 11.48 -27.13
CA ASP A 680 -4.33 12.36 -28.10
C ASP A 680 -3.35 11.62 -29.06
N GLY A 681 -3.66 10.35 -29.37
CA GLY A 681 -2.87 9.53 -30.29
C GLY A 681 -1.65 8.84 -29.67
N HIS A 682 -1.44 8.91 -28.33
CA HIS A 682 -0.35 8.21 -27.64
C HIS A 682 -0.67 6.73 -27.43
N ASP A 683 -0.70 5.97 -28.52
CA ASP A 683 -1.16 4.56 -28.54
C ASP A 683 -0.10 3.52 -28.15
N HIS A 684 1.16 3.92 -28.02
CA HIS A 684 2.31 3.06 -27.69
C HIS A 684 2.43 1.79 -28.57
N GLY A 685 1.85 1.82 -29.77
CA GLY A 685 1.82 0.72 -30.73
C GLY A 685 0.85 -0.40 -30.37
N LEU A 686 -0.21 -0.10 -29.59
CA LEU A 686 -1.22 -1.07 -29.14
C LEU A 686 -2.44 -1.15 -30.07
N ILE A 687 -2.57 -0.25 -31.05
CA ILE A 687 -3.69 -0.27 -31.99
C ILE A 687 -3.80 -1.63 -32.69
N GLY A 688 -4.98 -2.23 -32.62
CA GLY A 688 -5.30 -3.53 -33.21
C GLY A 688 -4.83 -4.75 -32.42
N MET A 689 -4.29 -4.56 -31.22
CA MET A 689 -3.87 -5.67 -30.35
C MET A 689 -4.95 -6.09 -29.31
N LEU A 690 -5.91 -5.22 -28.96
CA LEU A 690 -6.94 -5.45 -27.95
C LEU A 690 -8.21 -6.14 -28.46
#